data_0f04e6f70301a0a3857e1ee6268f68a8
#
_entry.id   0f04e6f70301a0a3857e1ee6268f68a8
#
_cell.length_a   1.000
_cell.length_b   1.000
_cell.length_c   1.000
_cell.angle_alpha   90.00
_cell.angle_beta   90.00
_cell.angle_gamma   90.00
#
_symmetry.space_group_name_H-M   'P 1'
#
loop_
_entity.id
_entity.type
_entity.pdbx_description
1 polymer ?
#
loop_
_entity_poly.entity_id
_entity_poly.type
_entity_poly.pdbx_seq_one_letter_code
_entity_poly.pdbx_strand_id
1 'polypeptide(L)'
;MAKKERKYIKIRGASEHNLKCVSLDIPRDEFVVFTGLSGSGKSSLAFDTIYAEGQRRYMESLSSYARQFLGQMEKPNVESIEGLPPAISIDQKSTNKNPRSTVGTVTEIYDYFRLLYARIGIPHCPKCGRAITKQTIDQMVDTVMALPERTRIQLLAPVVRGRKGEHQKLFERAKKSGYVRVIVDGSMYELSEDIPMEKNIKHNIDIVVDRLVVKPGIEKRLTDSLENVFELTEGNAIVDIVDGEQMTFSQNFACPDCGISIDEVEPRSFSFNNPFGACPTCYGLGYKMEFDPQLMVPDASLSISEGAIQVMGWQSCTDPKSYTYATLRALHEGYGLPLDTPIDDLSADMKKLLFYGGDGRVLKVRYKGQRGEGVYDLVWNGLVDNVERRYKETFSDTAKAEYEQFMRITPCTSCKGQRLKPSSLAVTVADKNIYEMTSMSVKELVKFLTDIELTEQQHYIGDQILKEIRARVGFLQQVGLDYLTLTRGTASLSGGEAQRIRLATQIGSGLVGVAYILDEPSIGLHQRDNDKLLGALMNLKNLGNTLIVVEHDEDTMRAADYIVDVGPGAGSHGGEIVAAGSLKDIIKCKKSLTGAYLSGKIKIPVPQERRKPSGYITIRGARENNLKNIDVQIPLGIMTCVTGVSGSGKSSLTNEILYKHLAKSLNRARCIAGDHDGIDGLEQLDKVIDIDQSPIGRTPRSNPATYTGVFDMIRDLFASTPDAKAKGYKKGRFSFNVKGGRCEACGGDGILKIEMHFLPDVYVPCEVCGGKRYNRETLDVKYKGKSIYDVLDMTVEEALEFFKNVPKIQNKIQSLYDVGLSYVKLGQPSTELSGGEAQRIKLATELSRKSTGKTIYILDEPTTGLHFADVHKLVEILRRLSDGGNTVVVIEHNLDVIKTADYIIDMGPEGGDGGGTVIAQGTPEEICEVKQSYTGRFLKPYLEKDKDKL
;
A
#
# COMPACT_ATOMS: atom_id res chain seq x y z
N MET A 1 -35.13 2.49 -36.78
CA MET A 1 -34.55 3.05 -35.55
C MET A 1 -34.21 4.49 -35.83
N ALA A 2 -34.86 5.45 -35.14
CA ALA A 2 -34.57 6.86 -35.32
C ALA A 2 -33.09 7.10 -34.86
N LYS A 3 -32.29 7.79 -35.66
CA LYS A 3 -30.95 8.21 -35.33
C LYS A 3 -31.03 9.08 -34.04
N LYS A 4 -30.59 8.53 -32.90
CA LYS A 4 -30.48 9.30 -31.65
C LYS A 4 -29.59 10.50 -31.93
N GLU A 5 -30.08 11.70 -31.73
CA GLU A 5 -29.30 12.92 -31.91
C GLU A 5 -28.09 12.85 -30.98
N ARG A 6 -26.87 12.84 -31.54
CA ARG A 6 -25.64 12.76 -30.76
C ARG A 6 -25.51 14.03 -29.94
N LYS A 7 -25.40 13.90 -28.59
CA LYS A 7 -25.06 14.99 -27.69
C LYS A 7 -23.54 15.09 -27.59
N TYR A 8 -23.01 16.28 -27.48
CA TYR A 8 -21.57 16.53 -27.40
C TYR A 8 -21.21 17.32 -26.14
N ILE A 9 -20.02 17.04 -25.60
CA ILE A 9 -19.30 17.92 -24.71
C ILE A 9 -18.48 18.82 -25.62
N LYS A 10 -18.77 20.13 -25.67
CA LYS A 10 -18.11 21.08 -26.55
C LYS A 10 -17.11 21.90 -25.76
N ILE A 11 -15.83 21.74 -26.05
CA ILE A 11 -14.73 22.46 -25.43
C ILE A 11 -14.26 23.55 -26.39
N ARG A 12 -14.03 24.77 -25.89
CA ARG A 12 -13.52 25.88 -26.67
C ARG A 12 -12.39 26.57 -25.91
N GLY A 13 -11.27 26.77 -26.60
CA GLY A 13 -10.14 27.55 -26.13
C GLY A 13 -9.44 27.00 -24.90
N ALA A 14 -9.31 25.67 -24.75
CA ALA A 14 -8.58 25.08 -23.62
C ALA A 14 -7.08 25.36 -23.72
N SER A 15 -6.52 26.03 -22.69
CA SER A 15 -5.13 26.54 -22.68
C SER A 15 -4.40 26.19 -21.39
N GLU A 16 -4.81 25.09 -20.71
CA GLU A 16 -4.17 24.66 -19.47
C GLU A 16 -2.79 24.04 -19.77
N HIS A 17 -1.79 24.35 -18.97
CA HIS A 17 -0.39 23.92 -19.12
C HIS A 17 0.17 24.14 -20.53
N ASN A 18 0.38 23.07 -21.30
CA ASN A 18 0.92 23.15 -22.67
C ASN A 18 -0.13 23.13 -23.77
N LEU A 19 -1.43 23.14 -23.44
CA LEU A 19 -2.52 23.17 -24.43
C LEU A 19 -2.55 24.49 -25.19
N LYS A 20 -2.70 24.42 -26.51
CA LYS A 20 -2.67 25.57 -27.45
C LYS A 20 -4.08 25.93 -27.90
N CYS A 21 -4.89 26.54 -27.02
CA CYS A 21 -6.25 26.97 -27.34
C CYS A 21 -7.09 25.87 -28.01
N VAL A 22 -7.08 24.67 -27.43
CA VAL A 22 -7.72 23.48 -27.98
C VAL A 22 -9.24 23.66 -28.02
N SER A 23 -9.84 23.38 -29.19
CA SER A 23 -11.29 23.29 -29.38
C SER A 23 -11.65 21.90 -29.89
N LEU A 24 -12.59 21.21 -29.20
CA LEU A 24 -12.92 19.82 -29.45
C LEU A 24 -14.37 19.55 -29.09
N ASP A 25 -15.04 18.72 -29.91
CA ASP A 25 -16.38 18.21 -29.65
C ASP A 25 -16.27 16.70 -29.33
N ILE A 26 -16.57 16.31 -28.09
CA ILE A 26 -16.49 14.93 -27.61
C ILE A 26 -17.91 14.35 -27.57
N PRO A 27 -18.18 13.20 -28.19
CA PRO A 27 -19.51 12.57 -28.13
C PRO A 27 -19.80 12.09 -26.71
N ARG A 28 -21.06 12.30 -26.26
CA ARG A 28 -21.55 11.79 -24.97
C ARG A 28 -22.07 10.37 -25.10
N ASP A 29 -22.10 9.66 -23.98
CA ASP A 29 -22.61 8.29 -23.85
C ASP A 29 -21.82 7.30 -24.76
N GLU A 30 -20.55 7.64 -25.02
CA GLU A 30 -19.61 6.86 -25.83
C GLU A 30 -18.30 6.61 -25.04
N PHE A 31 -17.53 5.62 -25.52
CA PHE A 31 -16.19 5.32 -25.01
C PHE A 31 -15.16 6.10 -25.82
N VAL A 32 -14.56 7.11 -25.20
CA VAL A 32 -13.62 8.04 -25.78
C VAL A 32 -12.23 7.79 -25.24
N VAL A 33 -11.23 7.63 -26.11
CA VAL A 33 -9.82 7.45 -25.70
C VAL A 33 -9.00 8.66 -26.10
N PHE A 34 -8.26 9.23 -25.15
CA PHE A 34 -7.24 10.25 -25.39
C PHE A 34 -5.88 9.58 -25.45
N THR A 35 -5.19 9.73 -26.57
CA THR A 35 -3.88 9.14 -26.83
C THR A 35 -2.88 10.18 -27.33
N GLY A 36 -1.61 9.81 -27.46
CA GLY A 36 -0.51 10.67 -27.93
C GLY A 36 0.74 10.50 -27.09
N LEU A 37 1.84 11.14 -27.44
CA LEU A 37 3.13 11.03 -26.75
C LEU A 37 3.06 11.41 -25.26
N SER A 38 3.97 10.87 -24.45
CA SER A 38 4.14 11.30 -23.06
C SER A 38 4.46 12.82 -23.03
N GLY A 39 3.75 13.58 -22.16
CA GLY A 39 3.88 15.05 -22.10
C GLY A 39 3.21 15.81 -23.25
N SER A 40 2.36 15.19 -24.08
CA SER A 40 1.66 15.88 -25.19
C SER A 40 0.48 16.75 -24.75
N GLY A 41 0.01 16.64 -23.48
CA GLY A 41 -1.12 17.42 -22.94
C GLY A 41 -2.42 16.64 -22.75
N LYS A 42 -2.39 15.30 -22.86
CA LYS A 42 -3.57 14.43 -22.65
C LYS A 42 -4.20 14.62 -21.28
N SER A 43 -3.39 14.48 -20.24
CA SER A 43 -3.84 14.61 -18.85
C SER A 43 -4.29 16.04 -18.54
N SER A 44 -3.61 17.06 -19.12
CA SER A 44 -4.04 18.46 -19.00
C SER A 44 -5.43 18.68 -19.59
N LEU A 45 -5.76 18.04 -20.71
CA LEU A 45 -7.09 18.13 -21.29
C LEU A 45 -8.13 17.32 -20.50
N ALA A 46 -7.80 16.08 -20.10
CA ALA A 46 -8.75 15.19 -19.43
C ALA A 46 -9.01 15.60 -17.99
N PHE A 47 -7.94 15.81 -17.18
CA PHE A 47 -8.04 16.05 -15.75
C PHE A 47 -8.03 17.54 -15.39
N ASP A 48 -7.03 18.28 -15.85
CA ASP A 48 -6.87 19.68 -15.45
C ASP A 48 -7.88 20.61 -16.15
N THR A 49 -8.52 20.17 -17.24
CA THR A 49 -9.55 20.94 -17.95
C THR A 49 -10.95 20.35 -17.76
N ILE A 50 -11.22 19.13 -18.27
CA ILE A 50 -12.59 18.57 -18.32
C ILE A 50 -13.05 18.20 -16.92
N TYR A 51 -12.26 17.39 -16.20
CA TYR A 51 -12.63 16.96 -14.84
C TYR A 51 -12.66 18.14 -13.87
N ALA A 52 -11.66 19.00 -13.89
CA ALA A 52 -11.58 20.18 -13.03
C ALA A 52 -12.81 21.09 -13.18
N GLU A 53 -13.25 21.35 -14.42
CA GLU A 53 -14.45 22.15 -14.67
C GLU A 53 -15.74 21.44 -14.25
N GLY A 54 -15.81 20.12 -14.45
CA GLY A 54 -16.96 19.29 -14.01
C GLY A 54 -17.10 19.30 -12.49
N GLN A 55 -16.00 19.14 -11.78
CA GLN A 55 -15.95 19.17 -10.34
C GLN A 55 -16.23 20.58 -9.78
N ARG A 56 -15.66 21.63 -10.41
CA ARG A 56 -15.95 23.02 -10.04
C ARG A 56 -17.45 23.33 -10.11
N ARG A 57 -18.13 22.95 -11.19
CA ARG A 57 -19.59 23.13 -11.36
C ARG A 57 -20.39 22.35 -10.31
N TYR A 58 -19.97 21.12 -10.02
CA TYR A 58 -20.60 20.33 -8.96
C TYR A 58 -20.46 21.03 -7.60
N MET A 59 -19.26 21.51 -7.27
CA MET A 59 -18.99 22.24 -6.03
C MET A 59 -19.78 23.54 -5.92
N GLU A 60 -19.95 24.27 -7.03
CA GLU A 60 -20.77 25.48 -7.07
C GLU A 60 -22.26 25.21 -6.81
N SER A 61 -22.74 24.01 -7.13
CA SER A 61 -24.12 23.58 -6.86
C SER A 61 -24.38 23.27 -5.38
N LEU A 62 -23.33 23.08 -4.58
CA LEU A 62 -23.43 22.78 -3.15
C LEU A 62 -23.76 24.03 -2.32
N SER A 63 -24.26 23.81 -1.08
CA SER A 63 -24.54 24.91 -0.14
C SER A 63 -23.27 25.71 0.19
N SER A 64 -23.45 26.99 0.55
CA SER A 64 -22.32 27.87 0.96
C SER A 64 -21.53 27.29 2.12
N TYR A 65 -22.20 26.60 3.05
CA TYR A 65 -21.55 25.88 4.15
C TYR A 65 -20.64 24.74 3.67
N ALA A 66 -21.12 23.89 2.79
CA ALA A 66 -20.30 22.80 2.23
C ALA A 66 -19.10 23.32 1.45
N ARG A 67 -19.26 24.43 0.71
CA ARG A 67 -18.15 25.07 -0.04
C ARG A 67 -17.03 25.61 0.85
N GLN A 68 -17.35 26.09 2.07
CA GLN A 68 -16.34 26.56 3.02
C GLN A 68 -15.41 25.42 3.48
N PHE A 69 -15.92 24.18 3.59
CA PHE A 69 -15.10 23.03 3.98
C PHE A 69 -14.32 22.41 2.83
N LEU A 70 -14.83 22.48 1.62
CA LEU A 70 -14.24 21.80 0.45
C LEU A 70 -13.25 22.66 -0.33
N GLY A 71 -13.16 23.97 0.00
CA GLY A 71 -12.32 24.93 -0.68
C GLY A 71 -12.90 25.44 -2.00
N GLN A 72 -12.39 26.57 -2.50
CA GLN A 72 -12.69 27.04 -3.84
C GLN A 72 -11.73 26.39 -4.83
N MET A 73 -12.27 25.74 -5.86
CA MET A 73 -11.47 25.27 -6.99
C MET A 73 -11.25 26.42 -7.98
N GLU A 74 -10.02 26.58 -8.42
CA GLU A 74 -9.71 27.54 -9.48
C GLU A 74 -10.39 27.11 -10.78
N LYS A 75 -10.86 28.10 -11.56
CA LYS A 75 -11.43 27.85 -12.88
C LYS A 75 -10.29 27.45 -13.82
N PRO A 76 -10.38 26.30 -14.50
CA PRO A 76 -9.39 25.94 -15.49
C PRO A 76 -9.33 26.99 -16.61
N ASN A 77 -8.16 27.13 -17.23
CA ASN A 77 -7.92 28.07 -18.32
C ASN A 77 -8.58 27.56 -19.62
N VAL A 78 -9.89 27.77 -19.72
CA VAL A 78 -10.74 27.41 -20.85
C VAL A 78 -11.79 28.48 -21.09
N GLU A 79 -12.06 28.80 -22.34
CA GLU A 79 -13.09 29.79 -22.68
C GLU A 79 -14.49 29.29 -22.30
N SER A 80 -14.86 28.09 -22.76
CA SER A 80 -16.14 27.47 -22.38
C SER A 80 -16.12 25.94 -22.54
N ILE A 81 -16.91 25.27 -21.68
CA ILE A 81 -17.26 23.84 -21.85
C ILE A 81 -18.78 23.72 -21.73
N GLU A 82 -19.42 23.26 -22.83
CA GLU A 82 -20.85 23.04 -22.86
C GLU A 82 -21.19 21.53 -22.85
N GLY A 83 -22.34 21.17 -22.31
CA GLY A 83 -22.85 19.80 -22.33
C GLY A 83 -22.11 18.83 -21.39
N LEU A 84 -21.25 19.32 -20.48
CA LEU A 84 -20.52 18.51 -19.55
C LEU A 84 -21.43 17.93 -18.46
N PRO A 85 -21.55 16.59 -18.32
CA PRO A 85 -22.26 15.97 -17.22
C PRO A 85 -21.42 16.00 -15.94
N PRO A 86 -21.97 15.63 -14.77
CA PRO A 86 -21.18 15.41 -13.58
C PRO A 86 -19.98 14.51 -13.85
N ALA A 87 -18.79 14.91 -13.40
CA ALA A 87 -17.55 14.22 -13.73
C ALA A 87 -16.96 13.50 -12.49
N ILE A 88 -16.52 12.27 -12.68
CA ILE A 88 -15.83 11.45 -11.68
C ILE A 88 -14.46 11.05 -12.23
N SER A 89 -13.42 11.30 -11.46
CA SER A 89 -12.05 10.91 -11.79
C SER A 89 -11.67 9.60 -11.11
N ILE A 90 -10.99 8.73 -11.86
CA ILE A 90 -10.36 7.52 -11.35
C ILE A 90 -8.87 7.58 -11.75
N ASP A 91 -8.10 8.28 -10.93
CA ASP A 91 -6.66 8.48 -11.15
C ASP A 91 -5.79 7.38 -10.51
N GLN A 92 -4.52 7.35 -10.89
CA GLN A 92 -3.53 6.40 -10.41
C GLN A 92 -2.84 6.85 -9.10
N LYS A 93 -2.77 8.17 -8.85
CA LYS A 93 -1.83 8.78 -7.89
C LYS A 93 -2.13 8.56 -6.40
N SER A 94 -3.31 8.12 -6.00
CA SER A 94 -3.69 8.08 -4.59
C SER A 94 -3.76 6.66 -4.03
N THR A 95 -2.63 6.04 -3.73
CA THR A 95 -2.63 4.88 -2.82
C THR A 95 -2.82 5.39 -1.39
N ASN A 96 -3.90 4.95 -0.75
CA ASN A 96 -4.14 5.28 0.65
C ASN A 96 -3.10 4.57 1.54
N LYS A 97 -2.18 5.34 2.13
CA LYS A 97 -1.12 4.81 3.01
C LYS A 97 -1.60 4.51 4.44
N ASN A 98 -2.89 4.66 4.73
CA ASN A 98 -3.41 4.35 6.04
C ASN A 98 -3.29 2.85 6.31
N PRO A 99 -2.55 2.40 7.35
CA PRO A 99 -2.32 0.99 7.63
C PRO A 99 -3.59 0.23 8.05
N ARG A 100 -4.66 0.94 8.39
CA ARG A 100 -5.96 0.36 8.73
C ARG A 100 -6.87 0.16 7.52
N SER A 101 -6.57 0.79 6.39
CA SER A 101 -7.37 0.62 5.18
C SER A 101 -7.08 -0.72 4.50
N THR A 102 -8.14 -1.44 4.17
CA THR A 102 -8.10 -2.72 3.45
C THR A 102 -8.95 -2.65 2.19
N VAL A 103 -8.79 -3.61 1.27
CA VAL A 103 -9.66 -3.73 0.09
C VAL A 103 -11.12 -3.73 0.51
N GLY A 104 -11.50 -4.54 1.52
CA GLY A 104 -12.88 -4.63 2.02
C GLY A 104 -13.44 -3.32 2.57
N THR A 105 -12.60 -2.49 3.23
CA THR A 105 -13.07 -1.20 3.77
C THR A 105 -13.18 -0.12 2.70
N VAL A 106 -12.30 -0.09 1.71
CA VAL A 106 -12.34 0.90 0.62
C VAL A 106 -13.49 0.63 -0.35
N THR A 107 -13.84 -0.65 -0.53
CA THR A 107 -15.00 -1.07 -1.36
C THR A 107 -16.32 -1.07 -0.60
N GLU A 108 -16.32 -0.72 0.69
CA GLU A 108 -17.47 -0.79 1.61
C GLU A 108 -18.03 -2.21 1.80
N ILE A 109 -17.47 -3.22 1.16
CA ILE A 109 -17.91 -4.62 1.28
C ILE A 109 -17.83 -5.09 2.73
N TYR A 110 -16.79 -4.66 3.46
CA TYR A 110 -16.60 -5.03 4.86
C TYR A 110 -17.71 -4.52 5.77
N ASP A 111 -18.35 -3.39 5.44
CA ASP A 111 -19.47 -2.85 6.22
C ASP A 111 -20.72 -3.71 6.07
N TYR A 112 -20.94 -4.27 4.87
CA TYR A 112 -22.01 -5.26 4.67
C TYR A 112 -21.72 -6.56 5.40
N PHE A 113 -20.48 -7.03 5.45
CA PHE A 113 -20.10 -8.20 6.26
C PHE A 113 -20.34 -7.96 7.75
N ARG A 114 -19.95 -6.80 8.26
CA ARG A 114 -20.23 -6.42 9.66
C ARG A 114 -21.72 -6.47 9.98
N LEU A 115 -22.55 -5.98 9.05
CA LEU A 115 -24.01 -6.04 9.18
C LEU A 115 -24.52 -7.49 9.11
N LEU A 116 -24.03 -8.29 8.19
CA LEU A 116 -24.38 -9.70 8.04
C LEU A 116 -24.10 -10.49 9.33
N TYR A 117 -22.87 -10.39 9.85
CA TYR A 117 -22.46 -11.08 11.08
C TYR A 117 -23.23 -10.60 12.32
N ALA A 118 -23.58 -9.33 12.37
CA ALA A 118 -24.40 -8.80 13.46
C ALA A 118 -25.86 -9.26 13.42
N ARG A 119 -26.40 -9.62 12.25
CA ARG A 119 -27.82 -9.97 12.07
C ARG A 119 -28.08 -11.47 12.04
N ILE A 120 -27.21 -12.24 11.39
CA ILE A 120 -27.40 -13.69 11.24
C ILE A 120 -26.25 -14.53 11.82
N GLY A 121 -25.22 -13.90 12.38
CA GLY A 121 -24.08 -14.59 12.98
C GLY A 121 -24.46 -15.33 14.24
N ILE A 122 -23.91 -16.52 14.38
CA ILE A 122 -24.07 -17.37 15.58
C ILE A 122 -22.84 -17.17 16.47
N PRO A 123 -22.99 -16.59 17.68
CA PRO A 123 -21.88 -16.43 18.61
C PRO A 123 -21.49 -17.75 19.24
N HIS A 124 -20.20 -17.99 19.36
CA HIS A 124 -19.59 -19.14 20.00
C HIS A 124 -18.70 -18.70 21.17
N CYS A 125 -18.50 -19.56 22.11
CA CYS A 125 -17.58 -19.32 23.21
C CYS A 125 -16.13 -19.30 22.70
N PRO A 126 -15.37 -18.21 22.90
CA PRO A 126 -13.99 -18.11 22.40
C PRO A 126 -13.03 -19.11 23.06
N LYS A 127 -13.45 -19.78 24.19
CA LYS A 127 -12.64 -20.74 24.92
C LYS A 127 -12.97 -22.19 24.58
N CYS A 128 -14.25 -22.57 24.55
CA CYS A 128 -14.68 -23.95 24.33
C CYS A 128 -15.36 -24.19 22.97
N GLY A 129 -15.65 -23.13 22.19
CA GLY A 129 -16.26 -23.24 20.85
C GLY A 129 -17.77 -23.54 20.86
N ARG A 130 -18.42 -23.71 22.02
CA ARG A 130 -19.85 -23.98 22.10
C ARG A 130 -20.67 -22.79 21.59
N ALA A 131 -21.72 -23.05 20.80
CA ALA A 131 -22.65 -22.02 20.38
C ALA A 131 -23.38 -21.42 21.59
N ILE A 132 -23.48 -20.09 21.58
CA ILE A 132 -24.14 -19.32 22.65
C ILE A 132 -25.42 -18.74 22.11
N THR A 133 -26.56 -19.06 22.70
CA THR A 133 -27.86 -18.51 22.36
C THR A 133 -28.41 -17.69 23.51
N LYS A 134 -29.15 -16.63 23.20
CA LYS A 134 -29.97 -15.94 24.21
C LYS A 134 -31.07 -16.93 24.67
N GLN A 135 -31.18 -17.11 25.93
CA GLN A 135 -32.28 -17.90 26.52
C GLN A 135 -33.40 -16.96 26.94
N THR A 136 -34.64 -17.26 26.56
CA THR A 136 -35.79 -16.56 27.09
C THR A 136 -36.11 -17.09 28.50
N ILE A 137 -36.81 -16.28 29.32
CA ILE A 137 -37.19 -16.71 30.70
C ILE A 137 -38.01 -17.98 30.62
N ASP A 138 -38.89 -18.09 29.63
CA ASP A 138 -39.73 -19.29 29.43
C ASP A 138 -38.88 -20.55 29.22
N GLN A 139 -37.85 -20.46 28.36
CA GLN A 139 -36.94 -21.58 28.13
C GLN A 139 -36.14 -21.98 29.38
N MET A 140 -35.75 -20.98 30.20
CA MET A 140 -35.10 -21.24 31.49
C MET A 140 -36.02 -21.91 32.46
N VAL A 141 -37.28 -21.44 32.55
CA VAL A 141 -38.32 -22.05 33.38
C VAL A 141 -38.57 -23.49 32.94
N ASP A 142 -38.72 -23.76 31.64
CA ASP A 142 -38.90 -25.12 31.12
C ASP A 142 -37.71 -26.04 31.45
N THR A 143 -36.49 -25.51 31.36
CA THR A 143 -35.27 -26.24 31.71
C THR A 143 -35.21 -26.60 33.19
N VAL A 144 -35.60 -25.65 34.08
CA VAL A 144 -35.64 -25.89 35.52
C VAL A 144 -36.79 -26.82 35.87
N MET A 145 -37.91 -26.72 35.18
CA MET A 145 -39.07 -27.60 35.41
C MET A 145 -38.88 -29.04 34.92
N ALA A 146 -37.91 -29.25 34.00
CA ALA A 146 -37.47 -30.58 33.57
C ALA A 146 -36.67 -31.35 34.62
N LEU A 147 -36.23 -30.70 35.72
CA LEU A 147 -35.55 -31.35 36.80
C LEU A 147 -36.52 -32.30 37.54
N PRO A 148 -36.00 -33.37 38.23
CA PRO A 148 -36.85 -34.30 38.98
C PRO A 148 -37.73 -33.59 40.03
N GLU A 149 -38.95 -34.05 40.17
CA GLU A 149 -39.85 -33.51 41.22
C GLU A 149 -39.22 -33.60 42.62
N ARG A 150 -39.46 -32.59 43.47
CA ARG A 150 -38.90 -32.34 44.80
C ARG A 150 -37.44 -31.95 44.84
N THR A 151 -36.79 -31.67 43.68
CA THR A 151 -35.45 -31.08 43.67
C THR A 151 -35.50 -29.70 44.36
N ARG A 152 -34.59 -29.48 45.31
CA ARG A 152 -34.44 -28.19 46.01
C ARG A 152 -33.48 -27.32 45.22
N ILE A 153 -33.92 -26.11 44.86
CA ILE A 153 -33.14 -25.16 44.10
C ILE A 153 -33.08 -23.81 44.82
N GLN A 154 -31.95 -23.11 44.61
CA GLN A 154 -31.77 -21.72 45.02
C GLN A 154 -31.55 -20.85 43.81
N LEU A 155 -32.22 -19.73 43.73
CA LEU A 155 -32.02 -18.73 42.68
C LEU A 155 -31.04 -17.68 43.19
N LEU A 156 -29.89 -17.60 42.52
CA LEU A 156 -28.78 -16.73 42.91
C LEU A 156 -28.58 -15.62 41.85
N ALA A 157 -28.43 -14.38 42.36
CA ALA A 157 -28.09 -13.23 41.56
C ALA A 157 -26.57 -12.94 41.66
N PRO A 158 -25.78 -13.23 40.64
CA PRO A 158 -24.31 -13.01 40.60
C PRO A 158 -23.97 -11.54 40.44
N VAL A 159 -23.94 -10.77 41.53
CA VAL A 159 -23.75 -9.30 41.51
C VAL A 159 -22.28 -8.85 41.47
N VAL A 160 -21.34 -9.68 41.95
CA VAL A 160 -19.90 -9.39 41.87
C VAL A 160 -19.16 -10.64 41.40
N ARG A 161 -18.28 -10.45 40.40
CA ARG A 161 -17.39 -11.49 39.88
C ARG A 161 -15.96 -10.99 39.79
N GLY A 162 -15.07 -11.54 40.62
CA GLY A 162 -13.64 -11.30 40.59
C GLY A 162 -13.21 -9.87 40.81
N ARG A 163 -13.98 -9.06 41.57
CA ARG A 163 -13.66 -7.67 41.88
C ARG A 163 -13.14 -7.53 43.32
N LYS A 164 -12.13 -6.65 43.46
CA LYS A 164 -11.56 -6.30 44.79
C LYS A 164 -12.47 -5.28 45.49
N GLY A 165 -12.55 -5.36 46.80
CA GLY A 165 -13.27 -4.39 47.64
C GLY A 165 -14.08 -5.02 48.75
N GLU A 166 -14.48 -4.26 49.78
CA GLU A 166 -15.29 -4.71 50.94
C GLU A 166 -16.79 -4.76 50.61
N HIS A 167 -17.26 -4.24 49.50
CA HIS A 167 -18.63 -4.25 48.92
C HIS A 167 -19.75 -3.92 49.92
N GLN A 168 -19.49 -3.18 51.02
CA GLN A 168 -20.45 -2.87 52.08
C GLN A 168 -21.73 -2.20 51.55
N LYS A 169 -21.58 -1.24 50.61
CA LYS A 169 -22.74 -0.59 50.00
C LYS A 169 -23.68 -1.54 49.25
N LEU A 170 -23.12 -2.60 48.68
CA LEU A 170 -23.88 -3.65 48.00
C LEU A 170 -24.74 -4.44 49.03
N PHE A 171 -24.14 -4.84 50.14
CA PHE A 171 -24.84 -5.55 51.21
C PHE A 171 -25.94 -4.70 51.85
N GLU A 172 -25.68 -3.42 52.11
CA GLU A 172 -26.69 -2.49 52.60
C GLU A 172 -27.86 -2.34 51.62
N ARG A 173 -27.57 -2.25 50.34
CA ARG A 173 -28.58 -2.15 49.29
C ARG A 173 -29.42 -3.43 49.21
N ALA A 174 -28.77 -4.59 49.19
CA ALA A 174 -29.45 -5.88 49.18
C ALA A 174 -30.34 -6.06 50.41
N LYS A 175 -29.87 -5.67 51.61
CA LYS A 175 -30.62 -5.70 52.86
C LYS A 175 -31.85 -4.79 52.82
N LYS A 176 -31.70 -3.57 52.28
CA LYS A 176 -32.83 -2.61 52.10
C LYS A 176 -33.86 -3.11 51.08
N SER A 177 -33.46 -3.88 50.08
CA SER A 177 -34.34 -4.52 49.09
C SER A 177 -35.03 -5.80 49.63
N GLY A 178 -34.78 -6.19 50.91
CA GLY A 178 -35.47 -7.29 51.56
C GLY A 178 -34.83 -8.65 51.40
N TYR A 179 -33.64 -8.74 50.79
CA TYR A 179 -32.88 -9.99 50.69
C TYR A 179 -32.28 -10.36 52.06
N VAL A 180 -32.22 -11.63 52.36
CA VAL A 180 -31.80 -12.12 53.70
C VAL A 180 -30.43 -12.77 53.66
N ARG A 181 -30.05 -13.41 52.52
CA ARG A 181 -28.84 -14.22 52.39
C ARG A 181 -28.00 -13.88 51.20
N VAL A 182 -26.70 -14.05 51.37
CA VAL A 182 -25.70 -13.84 50.34
C VAL A 182 -24.67 -14.96 50.40
N ILE A 183 -24.15 -15.38 49.23
CA ILE A 183 -23.03 -16.30 49.12
C ILE A 183 -21.82 -15.49 48.75
N VAL A 184 -20.77 -15.52 49.58
CA VAL A 184 -19.50 -14.84 49.33
C VAL A 184 -18.42 -15.91 49.23
N ASP A 185 -17.74 -15.98 48.07
CA ASP A 185 -16.68 -16.95 47.81
C ASP A 185 -17.05 -18.40 48.13
N GLY A 186 -18.31 -18.77 47.86
CA GLY A 186 -18.86 -20.10 48.09
C GLY A 186 -19.42 -20.33 49.51
N SER A 187 -19.25 -19.40 50.44
CA SER A 187 -19.78 -19.50 51.82
C SER A 187 -21.04 -18.67 51.99
N MET A 188 -22.06 -19.23 52.58
CA MET A 188 -23.35 -18.56 52.82
C MET A 188 -23.31 -17.74 54.10
N TYR A 189 -23.75 -16.50 54.01
CA TYR A 189 -23.87 -15.54 55.13
C TYR A 189 -25.30 -14.95 55.21
N GLU A 190 -25.72 -14.56 56.37
CA GLU A 190 -26.92 -13.75 56.54
C GLU A 190 -26.56 -12.24 56.44
N LEU A 191 -27.31 -11.47 55.68
CA LEU A 191 -27.09 -10.00 55.55
C LEU A 191 -27.30 -9.24 56.87
N SER A 192 -27.76 -9.90 57.91
CA SER A 192 -27.83 -9.40 59.30
C SER A 192 -26.49 -9.47 60.04
N GLU A 193 -25.58 -10.33 59.60
CA GLU A 193 -24.28 -10.59 60.21
C GLU A 193 -23.19 -9.73 59.60
N ASP A 194 -22.07 -9.59 60.30
CA ASP A 194 -20.84 -8.99 59.79
C ASP A 194 -20.16 -9.98 58.85
N ILE A 195 -20.10 -9.64 57.54
CA ILE A 195 -19.49 -10.46 56.50
C ILE A 195 -18.01 -10.09 56.38
N PRO A 196 -17.10 -11.02 56.70
CA PRO A 196 -15.65 -10.73 56.63
C PRO A 196 -15.20 -10.59 55.18
N MET A 197 -14.77 -9.38 54.78
CA MET A 197 -14.30 -9.06 53.44
C MET A 197 -12.92 -8.43 53.45
N GLU A 198 -12.03 -8.94 52.59
CA GLU A 198 -10.67 -8.38 52.44
C GLU A 198 -10.59 -7.42 51.25
N LYS A 199 -10.25 -6.18 51.50
CA LYS A 199 -10.19 -5.11 50.48
C LYS A 199 -9.32 -5.40 49.25
N ASN A 200 -8.26 -6.20 49.43
CA ASN A 200 -7.24 -6.44 48.39
C ASN A 200 -7.42 -7.79 47.65
N ILE A 201 -8.36 -8.60 48.07
CA ILE A 201 -8.69 -9.91 47.46
C ILE A 201 -9.85 -9.72 46.46
N LYS A 202 -9.89 -10.56 45.44
CA LYS A 202 -11.01 -10.62 44.49
C LYS A 202 -12.09 -11.50 45.05
N HIS A 203 -13.30 -10.96 45.15
CA HIS A 203 -14.46 -11.67 45.68
C HIS A 203 -15.49 -11.98 44.59
N ASN A 204 -16.26 -13.06 44.81
CA ASN A 204 -17.47 -13.40 44.07
C ASN A 204 -18.63 -13.34 45.07
N ILE A 205 -19.70 -12.60 44.69
CA ILE A 205 -20.85 -12.39 45.60
C ILE A 205 -22.12 -12.70 44.82
N ASP A 206 -22.93 -13.61 45.37
CA ASP A 206 -24.20 -14.03 44.86
C ASP A 206 -25.31 -13.71 45.89
N ILE A 207 -26.32 -12.95 45.51
CA ILE A 207 -27.49 -12.72 46.39
C ILE A 207 -28.47 -13.88 46.21
N VAL A 208 -28.91 -14.51 47.29
CA VAL A 208 -29.95 -15.53 47.24
C VAL A 208 -31.32 -14.85 47.14
N VAL A 209 -31.93 -14.93 45.95
CA VAL A 209 -33.21 -14.25 45.66
C VAL A 209 -34.40 -15.09 46.09
N ASP A 210 -34.40 -16.38 45.80
CA ASP A 210 -35.50 -17.29 46.23
C ASP A 210 -34.99 -18.73 46.44
N ARG A 211 -35.76 -19.51 47.16
CA ARG A 211 -35.51 -20.94 47.41
C ARG A 211 -36.78 -21.70 47.08
N LEU A 212 -36.74 -22.58 46.13
CA LEU A 212 -37.89 -23.28 45.60
C LEU A 212 -37.69 -24.80 45.63
N VAL A 213 -38.77 -25.51 45.57
CA VAL A 213 -38.79 -26.98 45.38
C VAL A 213 -39.53 -27.22 44.07
N VAL A 214 -38.90 -27.92 43.14
CA VAL A 214 -39.49 -28.21 41.81
C VAL A 214 -40.75 -29.09 42.02
N LYS A 215 -41.88 -28.56 41.64
CA LYS A 215 -43.20 -29.23 41.61
C LYS A 215 -44.11 -28.56 40.62
N PRO A 216 -45.11 -29.25 40.05
CA PRO A 216 -46.11 -28.63 39.20
C PRO A 216 -46.78 -27.41 39.87
N GLY A 217 -46.89 -26.28 39.12
CA GLY A 217 -47.55 -25.04 39.57
C GLY A 217 -46.62 -23.99 40.19
N ILE A 218 -45.29 -24.17 40.16
CA ILE A 218 -44.34 -23.17 40.61
C ILE A 218 -43.84 -22.26 39.46
N GLU A 219 -44.27 -22.50 38.22
CA GLU A 219 -43.76 -21.83 36.99
C GLU A 219 -43.87 -20.32 37.14
N LYS A 220 -45.01 -19.80 37.56
CA LYS A 220 -45.20 -18.35 37.72
C LYS A 220 -44.25 -17.75 38.78
N ARG A 221 -44.09 -18.42 39.93
CA ARG A 221 -43.16 -17.93 40.95
C ARG A 221 -41.71 -18.01 40.53
N LEU A 222 -41.36 -19.06 39.75
CA LEU A 222 -40.02 -19.21 39.21
C LEU A 222 -39.74 -18.13 38.19
N THR A 223 -40.71 -17.80 37.31
CA THR A 223 -40.62 -16.68 36.37
C THR A 223 -40.39 -15.35 37.09
N ASP A 224 -41.28 -15.01 38.07
CA ASP A 224 -41.16 -13.76 38.85
C ASP A 224 -39.82 -13.67 39.59
N SER A 225 -39.31 -14.77 40.09
CA SER A 225 -38.01 -14.81 40.80
C SER A 225 -36.83 -14.69 39.86
N LEU A 226 -36.89 -15.27 38.65
CA LEU A 226 -35.88 -15.08 37.61
C LEU A 226 -35.86 -13.64 37.11
N GLU A 227 -37.02 -13.00 36.91
CA GLU A 227 -37.09 -11.58 36.54
C GLU A 227 -36.38 -10.72 37.59
N ASN A 228 -36.64 -10.94 38.86
CA ASN A 228 -35.96 -10.23 39.95
C ASN A 228 -34.44 -10.46 39.95
N VAL A 229 -33.98 -11.68 39.64
CA VAL A 229 -32.56 -11.99 39.52
C VAL A 229 -31.94 -11.20 38.38
N PHE A 230 -32.60 -11.14 37.22
CA PHE A 230 -32.10 -10.42 36.03
C PHE A 230 -32.05 -8.91 36.22
N GLU A 231 -33.01 -8.32 36.93
CA GLU A 231 -32.96 -6.89 37.30
C GLU A 231 -31.76 -6.58 38.20
N LEU A 232 -31.37 -7.48 39.09
CA LEU A 232 -30.19 -7.30 39.98
C LEU A 232 -28.87 -7.46 39.28
N THR A 233 -28.80 -8.24 38.18
CA THR A 233 -27.56 -8.75 37.60
C THR A 233 -27.36 -8.33 36.16
N GLU A 234 -28.18 -7.47 35.62
CA GLU A 234 -28.17 -7.07 34.20
C GLU A 234 -28.22 -8.28 33.24
N GLY A 235 -28.99 -9.33 33.63
CA GLY A 235 -29.32 -10.44 32.76
C GLY A 235 -28.59 -11.77 33.01
N ASN A 236 -27.99 -11.98 34.17
CA ASN A 236 -27.38 -13.26 34.55
C ASN A 236 -28.09 -13.89 35.74
N ALA A 237 -28.33 -15.21 35.73
CA ALA A 237 -28.93 -15.92 36.82
C ALA A 237 -28.20 -17.28 37.08
N ILE A 238 -28.15 -17.70 38.32
CA ILE A 238 -27.65 -19.05 38.66
C ILE A 238 -28.77 -19.75 39.41
N VAL A 239 -29.09 -20.96 38.94
CA VAL A 239 -29.92 -21.90 39.66
C VAL A 239 -29.03 -22.95 40.32
N ASP A 240 -28.88 -22.86 41.62
CA ASP A 240 -28.06 -23.77 42.39
C ASP A 240 -28.95 -24.91 42.92
N ILE A 241 -28.61 -26.14 42.53
CA ILE A 241 -29.31 -27.34 42.99
C ILE A 241 -28.66 -27.73 44.32
N VAL A 242 -29.44 -27.70 45.41
CA VAL A 242 -28.93 -28.09 46.74
C VAL A 242 -28.42 -29.51 46.69
N ASP A 243 -27.14 -29.71 46.99
CA ASP A 243 -26.41 -30.97 46.89
C ASP A 243 -26.22 -31.48 45.45
N GLY A 244 -26.31 -30.59 44.43
CA GLY A 244 -26.14 -30.90 43.01
C GLY A 244 -25.29 -29.89 42.26
N GLU A 245 -25.38 -29.87 40.94
CA GLU A 245 -24.66 -28.95 40.07
C GLU A 245 -25.38 -27.61 39.92
N GLN A 246 -24.63 -26.53 39.69
CA GLN A 246 -25.18 -25.22 39.42
C GLN A 246 -25.49 -25.06 37.93
N MET A 247 -26.66 -24.54 37.61
CA MET A 247 -27.08 -24.20 36.25
C MET A 247 -26.98 -22.66 36.09
N THR A 248 -26.19 -22.21 35.15
CA THR A 248 -26.07 -20.79 34.85
C THR A 248 -26.94 -20.45 33.66
N PHE A 249 -27.79 -19.42 33.80
CA PHE A 249 -28.65 -18.87 32.75
C PHE A 249 -28.26 -17.43 32.45
N SER A 250 -28.42 -17.01 31.21
CA SER A 250 -28.19 -15.65 30.83
C SER A 250 -29.17 -15.18 29.76
N GLN A 251 -29.75 -14.01 29.96
CA GLN A 251 -30.47 -13.29 28.91
C GLN A 251 -29.50 -12.64 27.94
N ASN A 252 -28.24 -12.49 28.33
CA ASN A 252 -27.14 -12.06 27.53
C ASN A 252 -26.40 -13.26 26.92
N PHE A 253 -25.55 -13.03 25.91
CA PHE A 253 -24.73 -14.09 25.30
C PHE A 253 -23.66 -14.58 26.32
N ALA A 254 -23.91 -15.60 27.08
CA ALA A 254 -22.94 -16.20 28.01
C ALA A 254 -22.77 -17.70 27.78
N CYS A 255 -21.52 -18.18 27.91
CA CYS A 255 -21.23 -19.60 27.85
C CYS A 255 -21.54 -20.25 29.18
N PRO A 256 -22.43 -21.27 29.24
CA PRO A 256 -22.75 -21.94 30.48
C PRO A 256 -21.56 -22.70 31.11
N ASP A 257 -20.65 -23.22 30.28
CA ASP A 257 -19.52 -24.04 30.74
C ASP A 257 -18.33 -23.18 31.20
N CYS A 258 -18.06 -22.09 30.53
CA CYS A 258 -16.88 -21.26 30.77
C CYS A 258 -17.15 -19.98 31.57
N GLY A 259 -18.42 -19.62 31.80
CA GLY A 259 -18.82 -18.38 32.45
C GLY A 259 -18.41 -17.09 31.72
N ILE A 260 -18.03 -17.19 30.42
CA ILE A 260 -17.63 -16.04 29.59
C ILE A 260 -18.89 -15.41 29.01
N SER A 261 -19.15 -14.18 29.36
CA SER A 261 -20.19 -13.36 28.69
C SER A 261 -19.61 -12.66 27.47
N ILE A 262 -20.36 -12.69 26.39
CA ILE A 262 -20.07 -11.92 25.17
C ILE A 262 -21.02 -10.73 25.15
N ASP A 263 -20.47 -9.54 24.89
CA ASP A 263 -21.27 -8.33 24.70
C ASP A 263 -22.26 -8.51 23.53
N GLU A 264 -23.32 -7.72 23.51
CA GLU A 264 -24.29 -7.76 22.44
C GLU A 264 -23.60 -7.63 21.07
N VAL A 265 -23.97 -8.55 20.15
CA VAL A 265 -23.35 -8.62 18.82
C VAL A 265 -23.94 -7.54 17.93
N GLU A 266 -23.21 -6.44 17.77
CA GLU A 266 -23.55 -5.29 16.95
C GLU A 266 -22.54 -5.12 15.79
N PRO A 267 -22.88 -4.38 14.73
CA PRO A 267 -21.91 -4.13 13.63
C PRO A 267 -20.60 -3.49 14.09
N ARG A 268 -20.60 -2.70 15.20
CA ARG A 268 -19.39 -2.13 15.79
C ARG A 268 -18.45 -3.18 16.41
N SER A 269 -18.98 -4.32 16.83
CA SER A 269 -18.21 -5.43 17.39
C SER A 269 -17.27 -6.08 16.37
N PHE A 270 -17.53 -5.91 15.08
CA PHE A 270 -16.71 -6.40 13.98
C PHE A 270 -15.83 -5.32 13.34
N SER A 271 -15.80 -4.12 13.90
CA SER A 271 -14.95 -3.04 13.38
C SER A 271 -13.58 -3.06 14.04
N PHE A 272 -12.54 -3.31 13.27
CA PHE A 272 -11.17 -3.19 13.76
C PHE A 272 -10.69 -1.73 13.90
N ASN A 273 -11.49 -0.75 13.42
CA ASN A 273 -11.25 0.68 13.61
C ASN A 273 -11.92 1.23 14.87
N ASN A 274 -12.72 0.39 15.56
CA ASN A 274 -13.45 0.76 16.75
C ASN A 274 -12.92 -0.02 17.96
N PRO A 275 -12.70 0.59 19.14
CA PRO A 275 -12.22 -0.09 20.34
C PRO A 275 -13.10 -1.26 20.79
N PHE A 276 -14.40 -1.27 20.45
CA PHE A 276 -15.32 -2.35 20.77
C PHE A 276 -15.00 -3.66 20.06
N GLY A 277 -14.52 -3.61 18.82
CA GLY A 277 -14.18 -4.79 18.01
C GLY A 277 -12.68 -5.03 17.86
N ALA A 278 -11.86 -4.00 17.96
CA ALA A 278 -10.43 -4.07 17.71
C ALA A 278 -9.69 -4.92 18.74
N CYS A 279 -8.70 -5.68 18.30
CA CYS A 279 -7.75 -6.35 19.18
C CYS A 279 -7.08 -5.36 20.12
N PRO A 280 -7.12 -5.55 21.46
CA PRO A 280 -6.58 -4.58 22.42
C PRO A 280 -5.06 -4.48 22.38
N THR A 281 -4.35 -5.47 21.84
CA THR A 281 -2.88 -5.51 21.75
C THR A 281 -2.34 -4.71 20.58
N CYS A 282 -2.96 -4.79 19.39
CA CYS A 282 -2.52 -4.08 18.17
C CYS A 282 -3.47 -2.97 17.75
N TYR A 283 -4.51 -2.70 18.51
CA TYR A 283 -5.52 -1.67 18.23
C TYR A 283 -6.09 -1.75 16.79
N GLY A 284 -6.30 -2.99 16.31
CA GLY A 284 -6.88 -3.25 15.00
C GLY A 284 -5.90 -3.21 13.83
N LEU A 285 -4.61 -3.03 14.05
CA LEU A 285 -3.60 -3.07 12.99
C LEU A 285 -3.35 -4.49 12.46
N GLY A 286 -3.46 -5.50 13.32
CA GLY A 286 -3.16 -6.90 13.00
C GLY A 286 -1.68 -7.24 13.10
N TYR A 287 -0.81 -6.27 13.20
CA TYR A 287 0.64 -6.43 13.27
C TYR A 287 1.25 -5.45 14.28
N LYS A 288 2.51 -5.68 14.61
CA LYS A 288 3.36 -4.77 15.35
C LYS A 288 4.59 -4.41 14.51
N MET A 289 5.08 -3.21 14.65
CA MET A 289 6.39 -2.81 14.15
C MET A 289 7.37 -2.91 15.32
N GLU A 290 8.33 -3.77 15.19
CA GLU A 290 9.33 -4.03 16.22
C GLU A 290 10.73 -3.88 15.62
N PHE A 291 11.67 -3.32 16.39
CA PHE A 291 13.06 -3.21 15.95
C PHE A 291 13.68 -4.59 15.83
N ASP A 292 14.26 -4.89 14.66
CA ASP A 292 14.88 -6.18 14.38
C ASP A 292 16.39 -6.11 14.53
N PRO A 293 17.00 -6.92 15.45
CA PRO A 293 18.44 -7.03 15.58
C PRO A 293 19.20 -7.31 14.29
N GLN A 294 18.61 -8.10 13.36
CA GLN A 294 19.24 -8.42 12.09
C GLN A 294 19.36 -7.21 11.15
N LEU A 295 18.41 -6.26 11.25
CA LEU A 295 18.48 -5.00 10.51
C LEU A 295 19.43 -4.02 11.16
N MET A 296 19.60 -4.05 12.50
CA MET A 296 20.56 -3.21 13.24
C MET A 296 22.00 -3.64 13.01
N VAL A 297 22.21 -4.95 12.76
CA VAL A 297 23.50 -5.59 12.47
C VAL A 297 23.39 -6.33 11.12
N PRO A 298 23.51 -5.60 10.00
CA PRO A 298 23.30 -6.18 8.67
C PRO A 298 24.38 -7.19 8.26
N ASP A 299 25.58 -7.05 8.81
CA ASP A 299 26.72 -7.95 8.60
C ASP A 299 27.21 -8.48 9.97
N ALA A 300 26.74 -9.66 10.32
CA ALA A 300 27.04 -10.29 11.59
C ALA A 300 28.41 -11.01 11.59
N SER A 301 29.11 -11.09 10.46
CA SER A 301 30.49 -11.54 10.36
C SER A 301 31.50 -10.51 10.91
N LEU A 302 31.05 -9.27 11.08
CA LEU A 302 31.84 -8.20 11.69
C LEU A 302 31.67 -8.21 13.23
N SER A 303 32.73 -7.78 13.90
CA SER A 303 32.70 -7.48 15.34
C SER A 303 32.14 -6.07 15.62
N ILE A 304 31.84 -5.80 16.89
CA ILE A 304 31.43 -4.47 17.36
C ILE A 304 32.52 -3.42 17.06
N SER A 305 33.78 -3.78 17.28
CA SER A 305 34.95 -2.91 17.02
C SER A 305 35.13 -2.62 15.53
N GLU A 306 34.72 -3.52 14.64
CA GLU A 306 34.73 -3.34 13.19
C GLU A 306 33.50 -2.60 12.66
N GLY A 307 32.55 -2.28 13.51
CA GLY A 307 31.37 -1.49 13.17
C GLY A 307 30.16 -2.31 12.73
N ALA A 308 29.96 -3.50 13.26
CA ALA A 308 28.78 -4.33 12.99
C ALA A 308 27.45 -3.60 13.25
N ILE A 309 27.40 -2.72 14.26
CA ILE A 309 26.18 -1.98 14.64
C ILE A 309 26.02 -0.76 13.72
N GLN A 310 24.97 -0.76 12.90
CA GLN A 310 24.74 0.25 11.88
C GLN A 310 23.54 1.16 12.16
N VAL A 311 22.83 0.96 13.26
CA VAL A 311 21.63 1.75 13.59
C VAL A 311 22.02 3.19 13.95
N MET A 312 21.18 4.14 13.56
CA MET A 312 21.37 5.56 13.81
C MET A 312 21.65 5.87 15.30
N GLY A 313 22.69 6.67 15.53
CA GLY A 313 23.18 7.03 16.87
C GLY A 313 24.09 6.00 17.52
N TRP A 314 24.36 4.85 16.87
CA TRP A 314 25.32 3.83 17.29
C TRP A 314 26.45 3.59 16.27
N GLN A 315 26.41 4.25 15.13
CA GLN A 315 27.41 4.14 14.05
C GLN A 315 28.82 4.56 14.47
N SER A 316 28.95 5.36 15.53
CA SER A 316 30.24 5.78 16.10
C SER A 316 30.80 4.81 17.13
N CYS A 317 30.30 3.57 17.19
CA CYS A 317 30.78 2.55 18.13
C CYS A 317 32.27 2.17 17.95
N THR A 318 32.86 2.45 16.79
CA THR A 318 34.26 2.23 16.46
C THR A 318 35.17 3.39 16.90
N ASP A 319 34.61 4.57 17.20
CA ASP A 319 35.43 5.75 17.64
C ASP A 319 35.59 5.75 19.17
N PRO A 320 36.84 5.59 19.67
CA PRO A 320 37.13 5.59 21.11
C PRO A 320 36.70 6.86 21.87
N LYS A 321 36.47 7.96 21.15
CA LYS A 321 36.02 9.24 21.72
C LYS A 321 34.51 9.38 21.78
N SER A 322 33.78 8.42 21.22
CA SER A 322 32.33 8.46 21.17
C SER A 322 31.70 8.00 22.49
N TYR A 323 30.50 8.53 22.75
CA TYR A 323 29.66 8.09 23.86
C TYR A 323 29.23 6.62 23.74
N THR A 324 28.95 6.17 22.52
CA THR A 324 28.55 4.79 22.22
C THR A 324 29.68 3.80 22.49
N TYR A 325 30.90 4.14 22.09
CA TYR A 325 32.06 3.31 22.44
C TYR A 325 32.27 3.22 23.96
N ALA A 326 32.13 4.33 24.69
CA ALA A 326 32.25 4.33 26.14
C ALA A 326 31.20 3.44 26.81
N THR A 327 29.99 3.42 26.26
CA THR A 327 28.92 2.54 26.75
C THR A 327 29.24 1.06 26.48
N LEU A 328 29.68 0.72 25.29
CA LEU A 328 30.05 -0.67 24.92
C LEU A 328 31.25 -1.16 25.73
N ARG A 329 32.20 -0.28 26.00
CA ARG A 329 33.34 -0.57 26.89
C ARG A 329 32.88 -0.86 28.31
N ALA A 330 31.94 -0.10 28.87
CA ALA A 330 31.37 -0.38 30.18
C ALA A 330 30.63 -1.73 30.22
N LEU A 331 29.98 -2.14 29.10
CA LEU A 331 29.40 -3.47 28.98
C LEU A 331 30.47 -4.57 28.93
N HIS A 332 31.58 -4.32 28.26
CA HIS A 332 32.72 -5.23 28.26
C HIS A 332 33.27 -5.40 29.68
N GLU A 333 33.53 -4.28 30.40
CA GLU A 333 34.08 -4.28 31.75
C GLU A 333 33.13 -4.90 32.79
N GLY A 334 31.80 -4.70 32.64
CA GLY A 334 30.79 -5.14 33.63
C GLY A 334 30.22 -6.50 33.41
N TYR A 335 30.03 -6.93 32.14
CA TYR A 335 29.42 -8.18 31.77
C TYR A 335 30.33 -9.13 30.97
N GLY A 336 31.54 -8.66 30.59
CA GLY A 336 32.46 -9.45 29.76
C GLY A 336 32.05 -9.56 28.27
N LEU A 337 31.24 -8.60 27.76
CA LEU A 337 30.84 -8.58 26.34
C LEU A 337 32.08 -8.46 25.44
N PRO A 338 32.40 -9.45 24.58
CA PRO A 338 33.55 -9.34 23.69
C PRO A 338 33.29 -8.32 22.59
N LEU A 339 34.14 -7.33 22.41
CA LEU A 339 33.97 -6.29 21.39
C LEU A 339 34.64 -6.64 20.06
N ASP A 340 35.65 -7.52 20.06
CA ASP A 340 36.43 -7.89 18.88
C ASP A 340 36.00 -9.24 18.28
N THR A 341 34.98 -9.89 18.83
CA THR A 341 34.41 -11.14 18.32
C THR A 341 33.29 -10.84 17.34
N PRO A 342 33.23 -11.49 16.16
CA PRO A 342 32.09 -11.40 15.25
C PRO A 342 30.77 -11.64 15.97
N ILE A 343 29.75 -10.91 15.58
CA ILE A 343 28.41 -11.04 16.21
C ILE A 343 27.87 -12.46 16.08
N ASP A 344 28.15 -13.14 14.94
CA ASP A 344 27.70 -14.54 14.73
C ASP A 344 28.31 -15.50 15.74
N ASP A 345 29.55 -15.26 16.17
CA ASP A 345 30.30 -16.11 17.10
C ASP A 345 30.02 -15.80 18.59
N LEU A 346 29.24 -14.75 18.89
CA LEU A 346 28.83 -14.45 20.23
C LEU A 346 27.87 -15.52 20.78
N SER A 347 28.00 -15.86 22.05
CA SER A 347 27.06 -16.75 22.73
C SER A 347 25.65 -16.19 22.73
N ALA A 348 24.63 -17.04 22.85
CA ALA A 348 23.23 -16.62 22.92
C ALA A 348 22.96 -15.61 24.05
N ASP A 349 23.62 -15.79 25.19
CA ASP A 349 23.50 -14.89 26.35
C ASP A 349 24.12 -13.50 26.07
N MET A 350 25.26 -13.45 25.36
CA MET A 350 25.90 -12.19 24.97
C MET A 350 25.09 -11.45 23.88
N LYS A 351 24.52 -12.18 22.91
CA LYS A 351 23.55 -11.61 21.94
C LYS A 351 22.33 -11.06 22.68
N LYS A 352 21.77 -11.81 23.62
CA LYS A 352 20.64 -11.35 24.44
C LYS A 352 20.98 -10.13 25.27
N LEU A 353 22.15 -10.09 25.90
CA LEU A 353 22.64 -8.94 26.65
C LEU A 353 22.76 -7.70 25.75
N LEU A 354 23.38 -7.83 24.58
CA LEU A 354 23.60 -6.74 23.65
C LEU A 354 22.28 -6.14 23.18
N PHE A 355 21.34 -6.98 22.73
CA PHE A 355 20.11 -6.51 22.08
C PHE A 355 18.96 -6.23 23.06
N TYR A 356 18.81 -7.00 24.14
CA TYR A 356 17.65 -6.94 25.03
C TYR A 356 17.97 -6.60 26.49
N GLY A 357 19.26 -6.41 26.81
CA GLY A 357 19.67 -5.98 28.13
C GLY A 357 20.08 -7.08 29.09
N GLY A 358 20.55 -6.68 30.24
CA GLY A 358 21.07 -7.56 31.29
C GLY A 358 20.16 -7.71 32.52
N ASP A 359 20.78 -8.03 33.67
CA ASP A 359 20.13 -8.31 34.94
C ASP A 359 19.79 -7.05 35.79
N GLY A 360 19.85 -5.86 35.19
CA GLY A 360 19.58 -4.58 35.86
C GLY A 360 20.78 -4.03 36.68
N ARG A 361 21.98 -4.59 36.51
CA ARG A 361 23.19 -4.12 37.14
C ARG A 361 23.52 -2.69 36.68
N VAL A 362 23.91 -1.83 37.66
CA VAL A 362 24.36 -0.47 37.39
C VAL A 362 25.83 -0.49 36.93
N LEU A 363 26.06 -0.01 35.73
CA LEU A 363 27.40 0.14 35.14
C LEU A 363 27.90 1.59 35.28
N LYS A 364 29.17 1.79 35.54
CA LYS A 364 29.80 3.11 35.52
C LYS A 364 30.41 3.38 34.15
N VAL A 365 29.81 4.25 33.38
CA VAL A 365 30.31 4.66 32.06
C VAL A 365 31.22 5.84 32.22
N ARG A 366 32.50 5.68 31.86
CA ARG A 366 33.51 6.74 31.83
C ARG A 366 33.63 7.30 30.43
N TYR A 367 33.30 8.55 30.27
CA TYR A 367 33.25 9.23 28.97
C TYR A 367 34.26 10.40 28.98
N LYS A 368 35.03 10.50 27.87
CA LYS A 368 35.99 11.60 27.64
C LYS A 368 35.61 12.24 26.30
N GLY A 369 34.88 13.33 26.35
CA GLY A 369 34.45 14.07 25.17
C GLY A 369 35.17 15.41 25.00
N GLN A 370 34.85 16.15 23.94
CA GLN A 370 35.42 17.47 23.64
C GLN A 370 35.16 18.52 24.73
N ARG A 371 34.17 18.33 25.62
CA ARG A 371 33.75 19.24 26.68
C ARG A 371 34.21 18.81 28.10
N GLY A 372 34.99 17.73 28.24
CA GLY A 372 35.48 17.22 29.52
C GLY A 372 35.29 15.71 29.70
N GLU A 373 35.75 15.24 30.88
CA GLU A 373 35.57 13.85 31.32
C GLU A 373 34.41 13.79 32.32
N GLY A 374 33.57 12.74 32.19
CA GLY A 374 32.44 12.49 33.10
C GLY A 374 32.24 11.01 33.39
N VAL A 375 31.61 10.72 34.51
CA VAL A 375 31.21 9.37 34.88
C VAL A 375 29.68 9.42 35.15
N TYR A 376 28.93 8.51 34.60
CA TYR A 376 27.49 8.37 34.89
C TYR A 376 27.14 6.91 35.08
N ASP A 377 26.07 6.68 35.82
CA ASP A 377 25.54 5.39 36.10
C ASP A 377 24.56 4.97 35.00
N LEU A 378 24.70 3.77 34.45
CA LEU A 378 23.89 3.23 33.39
C LEU A 378 23.34 1.85 33.77
N VAL A 379 22.04 1.66 33.62
CA VAL A 379 21.42 0.34 33.57
C VAL A 379 21.20 0.01 32.07
N TRP A 380 21.77 -1.09 31.62
CA TRP A 380 21.67 -1.49 30.22
C TRP A 380 20.41 -2.30 29.93
N ASN A 381 19.46 -1.71 29.24
CA ASN A 381 18.19 -2.34 28.84
C ASN A 381 18.23 -2.96 27.44
N GLY A 382 19.39 -2.93 26.78
CA GLY A 382 19.57 -3.43 25.43
C GLY A 382 19.58 -2.36 24.34
N LEU A 383 20.13 -2.74 23.19
CA LEU A 383 20.21 -1.88 22.01
C LEU A 383 18.81 -1.58 21.47
N VAL A 384 17.91 -2.58 21.44
CA VAL A 384 16.53 -2.45 20.96
C VAL A 384 15.76 -1.41 21.76
N ASP A 385 15.75 -1.51 23.10
CA ASP A 385 15.07 -0.54 23.97
C ASP A 385 15.64 0.88 23.84
N ASN A 386 16.98 1.00 23.73
CA ASN A 386 17.64 2.29 23.54
C ASN A 386 17.22 2.96 22.22
N VAL A 387 17.15 2.20 21.13
CA VAL A 387 16.75 2.70 19.82
C VAL A 387 15.24 3.02 19.80
N GLU A 388 14.41 2.19 20.42
CA GLU A 388 12.97 2.42 20.54
C GLU A 388 12.66 3.69 21.33
N ARG A 389 13.38 3.93 22.42
CA ARG A 389 13.26 5.17 23.19
C ARG A 389 13.61 6.38 22.34
N ARG A 390 14.74 6.35 21.61
CA ARG A 390 15.14 7.45 20.72
C ARG A 390 14.14 7.69 19.61
N TYR A 391 13.55 6.65 19.06
CA TYR A 391 12.49 6.75 18.05
C TYR A 391 11.24 7.46 18.62
N LYS A 392 10.85 7.13 19.85
CA LYS A 392 9.70 7.77 20.52
C LYS A 392 9.97 9.23 20.89
N GLU A 393 11.20 9.55 21.29
CA GLU A 393 11.60 10.89 21.73
C GLU A 393 11.91 11.86 20.58
N THR A 394 12.17 11.38 19.36
CA THR A 394 12.51 12.26 18.23
C THR A 394 11.27 12.93 17.63
N PHE A 395 11.38 14.24 17.37
CA PHE A 395 10.36 15.03 16.67
C PHE A 395 10.65 15.18 15.17
N SER A 396 11.78 14.67 14.68
CA SER A 396 12.17 14.78 13.28
C SER A 396 11.60 13.63 12.47
N ASP A 397 10.74 13.91 11.50
CA ASP A 397 10.17 12.91 10.59
C ASP A 397 11.25 12.20 9.76
N THR A 398 12.33 12.92 9.40
CA THR A 398 13.49 12.33 8.71
C THR A 398 14.18 11.29 9.58
N ALA A 399 14.40 11.61 10.86
CA ALA A 399 15.02 10.68 11.81
C ALA A 399 14.09 9.48 12.10
N LYS A 400 12.77 9.70 12.23
CA LYS A 400 11.81 8.62 12.37
C LYS A 400 11.86 7.67 11.18
N ALA A 401 11.82 8.21 9.96
CA ALA A 401 11.90 7.42 8.74
C ALA A 401 13.23 6.63 8.62
N GLU A 402 14.32 7.16 9.18
CA GLU A 402 15.59 6.44 9.23
C GLU A 402 15.56 5.29 10.26
N TYR A 403 14.95 5.50 11.44
CA TYR A 403 14.76 4.44 12.43
C TYR A 403 13.83 3.34 11.92
N GLU A 404 12.76 3.67 11.19
CA GLU A 404 11.79 2.72 10.65
C GLU A 404 12.40 1.70 9.68
N GLN A 405 13.55 2.02 9.06
CA GLN A 405 14.32 1.08 8.24
C GLN A 405 14.88 -0.11 9.04
N PHE A 406 14.97 0.00 10.36
CA PHE A 406 15.43 -1.06 11.26
C PHE A 406 14.28 -1.82 11.93
N MET A 407 13.04 -1.56 11.50
CA MET A 407 11.85 -2.24 12.03
C MET A 407 11.38 -3.34 11.09
N ARG A 408 10.89 -4.42 11.67
CA ARG A 408 10.18 -5.49 11.00
C ARG A 408 8.71 -5.46 11.38
N ILE A 409 7.86 -5.76 10.41
CA ILE A 409 6.43 -5.95 10.62
C ILE A 409 6.21 -7.42 11.01
N THR A 410 5.73 -7.66 12.25
CA THR A 410 5.42 -9.00 12.74
C THR A 410 3.91 -9.13 13.00
N PRO A 411 3.28 -10.28 12.71
CA PRO A 411 1.88 -10.49 13.08
C PRO A 411 1.67 -10.30 14.58
N CYS A 412 0.57 -9.65 14.96
CA CYS A 412 0.23 -9.47 16.36
C CYS A 412 0.09 -10.81 17.07
N THR A 413 0.81 -11.02 18.18
CA THR A 413 0.83 -12.28 18.93
C THR A 413 -0.54 -12.66 19.50
N SER A 414 -1.38 -11.67 19.85
CA SER A 414 -2.71 -11.88 20.45
C SER A 414 -3.77 -12.28 19.39
N CYS A 415 -3.89 -11.51 18.30
CA CYS A 415 -4.90 -11.78 17.28
C CYS A 415 -4.34 -12.53 16.04
N LYS A 416 -3.06 -12.85 16.01
CA LYS A 416 -2.40 -13.54 14.88
C LYS A 416 -2.71 -12.95 13.51
N GLY A 417 -2.75 -11.63 13.44
CA GLY A 417 -3.06 -10.90 12.19
C GLY A 417 -4.54 -10.60 11.97
N GLN A 418 -5.46 -11.18 12.74
CA GLN A 418 -6.91 -11.09 12.47
C GLN A 418 -7.57 -9.77 12.89
N ARG A 419 -6.84 -8.84 13.52
CA ARG A 419 -7.23 -7.46 13.86
C ARG A 419 -8.34 -7.31 14.91
N LEU A 420 -9.19 -8.31 15.12
CA LEU A 420 -10.36 -8.28 16.00
C LEU A 420 -10.12 -8.95 17.35
N LYS A 421 -11.04 -8.70 18.29
CA LYS A 421 -11.08 -9.40 19.60
C LYS A 421 -11.47 -10.86 19.40
N PRO A 422 -11.05 -11.76 20.31
CA PRO A 422 -11.46 -13.18 20.28
C PRO A 422 -12.98 -13.37 20.33
N SER A 423 -13.71 -12.55 21.07
CA SER A 423 -15.19 -12.59 21.14
C SER A 423 -15.86 -12.26 19.80
N SER A 424 -15.32 -11.31 19.03
CA SER A 424 -15.82 -10.98 17.71
C SER A 424 -15.49 -12.06 16.68
N LEU A 425 -14.31 -12.67 16.78
CA LEU A 425 -13.90 -13.79 15.93
C LEU A 425 -14.62 -15.09 16.23
N ALA A 426 -15.21 -15.22 17.41
CA ALA A 426 -16.01 -16.37 17.79
C ALA A 426 -17.44 -16.34 17.23
N VAL A 427 -17.83 -15.30 16.47
CA VAL A 427 -19.11 -15.26 15.77
C VAL A 427 -18.94 -15.80 14.36
N THR A 428 -19.77 -16.78 13.96
CA THR A 428 -19.69 -17.44 12.66
C THR A 428 -20.97 -17.30 11.84
N VAL A 429 -20.82 -17.31 10.52
CA VAL A 429 -21.88 -17.46 9.52
C VAL A 429 -21.45 -18.59 8.60
N ALA A 430 -22.29 -19.65 8.47
CA ALA A 430 -21.94 -20.86 7.74
C ALA A 430 -20.54 -21.39 8.17
N ASP A 431 -20.33 -21.53 9.48
CA ASP A 431 -19.12 -22.02 10.15
C ASP A 431 -17.83 -21.22 9.89
N LYS A 432 -17.91 -20.02 9.29
CA LYS A 432 -16.79 -19.14 9.04
C LYS A 432 -16.90 -17.85 9.86
N ASN A 433 -15.80 -17.44 10.50
CA ASN A 433 -15.75 -16.12 11.11
C ASN A 433 -15.50 -15.03 10.04
N ILE A 434 -15.70 -13.77 10.42
CA ILE A 434 -15.60 -12.64 9.47
C ILE A 434 -14.18 -12.52 8.87
N TYR A 435 -13.14 -12.85 9.62
CA TYR A 435 -11.77 -12.80 9.10
C TYR A 435 -11.50 -13.93 8.11
N GLU A 436 -11.91 -15.15 8.41
CA GLU A 436 -11.78 -16.30 7.50
C GLU A 436 -12.51 -16.04 6.19
N MET A 437 -13.74 -15.51 6.24
CA MET A 437 -14.51 -15.20 5.05
C MET A 437 -13.87 -14.07 4.22
N THR A 438 -13.41 -13.01 4.86
CA THR A 438 -12.77 -11.87 4.17
C THR A 438 -11.33 -12.15 3.74
N SER A 439 -10.71 -13.21 4.24
CA SER A 439 -9.36 -13.67 3.85
C SER A 439 -9.37 -14.59 2.63
N MET A 440 -10.55 -15.08 2.21
CA MET A 440 -10.68 -15.80 0.95
C MET A 440 -10.34 -14.89 -0.22
N SER A 441 -9.77 -15.45 -1.29
CA SER A 441 -9.67 -14.74 -2.56
C SER A 441 -11.07 -14.35 -3.07
N VAL A 442 -11.16 -13.26 -3.82
CA VAL A 442 -12.43 -12.82 -4.42
C VAL A 442 -13.10 -13.97 -5.19
N LYS A 443 -12.32 -14.77 -5.90
CA LYS A 443 -12.80 -15.95 -6.64
C LYS A 443 -13.42 -16.99 -5.73
N GLU A 444 -12.76 -17.36 -4.65
CA GLU A 444 -13.26 -18.32 -3.65
C GLU A 444 -14.46 -17.77 -2.90
N LEU A 445 -14.42 -16.48 -2.57
CA LEU A 445 -15.51 -15.81 -1.85
C LEU A 445 -16.79 -15.78 -2.70
N VAL A 446 -16.70 -15.47 -4.01
CA VAL A 446 -17.85 -15.53 -4.93
C VAL A 446 -18.46 -16.93 -4.93
N LYS A 447 -17.62 -17.97 -5.03
CA LYS A 447 -18.07 -19.36 -5.01
C LYS A 447 -18.74 -19.69 -3.66
N PHE A 448 -18.07 -19.38 -2.56
CA PHE A 448 -18.59 -19.62 -1.21
C PHE A 448 -19.95 -18.94 -0.98
N LEU A 449 -20.08 -17.68 -1.36
CA LEU A 449 -21.32 -16.90 -1.22
C LEU A 449 -22.45 -17.42 -2.14
N THR A 450 -22.11 -18.08 -3.26
CA THR A 450 -23.11 -18.70 -4.14
C THR A 450 -23.65 -20.00 -3.52
N ASP A 451 -22.74 -20.79 -2.93
CA ASP A 451 -23.04 -22.12 -2.40
C ASP A 451 -23.37 -22.09 -0.89
N ILE A 452 -23.51 -20.91 -0.27
CA ILE A 452 -23.73 -20.76 1.17
C ILE A 452 -25.05 -21.38 1.62
N GLU A 453 -24.98 -22.28 2.59
CA GLU A 453 -26.16 -22.89 3.22
C GLU A 453 -26.58 -22.10 4.46
N LEU A 454 -27.79 -21.64 4.49
CA LEU A 454 -28.39 -20.88 5.57
C LEU A 454 -29.73 -21.47 5.97
N THR A 455 -30.16 -21.23 7.22
CA THR A 455 -31.51 -21.57 7.66
C THR A 455 -32.56 -20.63 7.04
N GLU A 456 -33.83 -21.03 7.01
CA GLU A 456 -34.92 -20.17 6.49
C GLU A 456 -34.97 -18.79 7.17
N GLN A 457 -34.73 -18.74 8.48
CA GLN A 457 -34.68 -17.49 9.23
C GLN A 457 -33.48 -16.62 8.83
N GLN A 458 -32.31 -17.23 8.64
CA GLN A 458 -31.11 -16.52 8.18
C GLN A 458 -31.27 -16.00 6.75
N HIS A 459 -31.94 -16.74 5.87
CA HIS A 459 -32.32 -16.28 4.52
C HIS A 459 -33.23 -15.07 4.59
N TYR A 460 -34.28 -15.14 5.39
CA TYR A 460 -35.24 -14.03 5.50
C TYR A 460 -34.59 -12.70 5.92
N ILE A 461 -33.60 -12.76 6.82
CA ILE A 461 -32.89 -11.59 7.32
C ILE A 461 -31.70 -11.21 6.42
N GLY A 462 -30.97 -12.22 5.90
CA GLY A 462 -29.65 -12.03 5.31
C GLY A 462 -29.65 -11.81 3.78
N ASP A 463 -30.68 -12.24 3.05
CA ASP A 463 -30.66 -12.27 1.58
C ASP A 463 -30.41 -10.90 0.95
N GLN A 464 -30.99 -9.84 1.48
CA GLN A 464 -30.75 -8.48 0.98
C GLN A 464 -29.30 -8.07 1.13
N ILE A 465 -28.69 -8.40 2.29
CA ILE A 465 -27.29 -8.08 2.58
C ILE A 465 -26.36 -8.91 1.68
N LEU A 466 -26.66 -10.19 1.54
CA LEU A 466 -25.90 -11.11 0.68
C LEU A 466 -25.98 -10.72 -0.80
N LYS A 467 -27.10 -10.21 -1.26
CA LYS A 467 -27.26 -9.69 -2.61
C LYS A 467 -26.30 -8.54 -2.89
N GLU A 468 -26.20 -7.58 -1.95
CA GLU A 468 -25.26 -6.46 -2.07
C GLU A 468 -23.81 -6.93 -2.02
N ILE A 469 -23.48 -7.85 -1.11
CA ILE A 469 -22.12 -8.41 -1.01
C ILE A 469 -21.76 -9.12 -2.33
N ARG A 470 -22.63 -10.00 -2.85
CA ARG A 470 -22.39 -10.74 -4.09
C ARG A 470 -22.19 -9.80 -5.28
N ALA A 471 -23.00 -8.75 -5.39
CA ALA A 471 -22.87 -7.76 -6.46
C ALA A 471 -21.52 -7.05 -6.40
N ARG A 472 -21.13 -6.53 -5.23
CA ARG A 472 -19.88 -5.78 -5.04
C ARG A 472 -18.64 -6.66 -5.20
N VAL A 473 -18.64 -7.88 -4.68
CA VAL A 473 -17.55 -8.85 -4.87
C VAL A 473 -17.46 -9.26 -6.34
N GLY A 474 -18.61 -9.43 -7.03
CA GLY A 474 -18.67 -9.70 -8.46
C GLY A 474 -18.03 -8.59 -9.31
N PHE A 475 -18.16 -7.32 -8.91
CA PHE A 475 -17.49 -6.22 -9.62
C PHE A 475 -15.97 -6.28 -9.49
N LEU A 476 -15.43 -6.68 -8.34
CA LEU A 476 -14.00 -6.92 -8.19
C LEU A 476 -13.50 -8.01 -9.14
N GLN A 477 -14.28 -9.07 -9.31
CA GLN A 477 -13.98 -10.15 -10.26
C GLN A 477 -14.01 -9.66 -11.71
N GLN A 478 -15.00 -8.84 -12.08
CA GLN A 478 -15.13 -8.29 -13.43
C GLN A 478 -13.96 -7.41 -13.85
N VAL A 479 -13.32 -6.70 -12.91
CA VAL A 479 -12.14 -5.89 -13.21
C VAL A 479 -10.82 -6.67 -13.09
N GLY A 480 -10.87 -8.01 -13.00
CA GLY A 480 -9.69 -8.86 -12.99
C GLY A 480 -8.93 -8.90 -11.65
N LEU A 481 -9.61 -8.65 -10.53
CA LEU A 481 -9.04 -8.68 -9.17
C LEU A 481 -9.47 -9.94 -8.39
N ASP A 482 -9.72 -11.03 -9.08
CA ASP A 482 -10.20 -12.30 -8.53
C ASP A 482 -9.22 -12.99 -7.56
N TYR A 483 -7.93 -12.67 -7.64
CA TYR A 483 -6.89 -13.17 -6.77
C TYR A 483 -6.72 -12.38 -5.45
N LEU A 484 -7.26 -11.18 -5.34
CA LEU A 484 -7.15 -10.37 -4.11
C LEU A 484 -8.02 -10.91 -2.99
N THR A 485 -7.61 -10.62 -1.74
CA THR A 485 -8.42 -10.82 -0.54
C THR A 485 -8.95 -9.49 -0.02
N LEU A 486 -10.11 -9.49 0.64
CA LEU A 486 -10.68 -8.27 1.23
C LEU A 486 -9.87 -7.77 2.43
N THR A 487 -9.09 -8.62 3.08
CA THR A 487 -8.20 -8.29 4.21
C THR A 487 -6.91 -7.61 3.77
N ARG A 488 -6.56 -7.65 2.48
CA ARG A 488 -5.31 -7.06 1.96
C ARG A 488 -5.26 -5.56 2.21
N GLY A 489 -4.17 -5.10 2.83
CA GLY A 489 -3.96 -3.67 3.13
C GLY A 489 -3.76 -2.84 1.86
N THR A 490 -4.38 -1.67 1.80
CA THR A 490 -4.28 -0.79 0.62
C THR A 490 -2.87 -0.28 0.34
N ALA A 491 -2.02 -0.18 1.36
CA ALA A 491 -0.62 0.22 1.21
C ALA A 491 0.25 -0.80 0.46
N SER A 492 -0.20 -2.06 0.35
CA SER A 492 0.49 -3.14 -0.38
C SER A 492 0.00 -3.31 -1.82
N LEU A 493 -0.97 -2.51 -2.26
CA LEU A 493 -1.52 -2.59 -3.60
C LEU A 493 -0.64 -1.84 -4.60
N SER A 494 -0.51 -2.38 -5.80
CA SER A 494 0.03 -1.63 -6.93
C SER A 494 -0.90 -0.48 -7.33
N GLY A 495 -0.38 0.51 -8.06
CA GLY A 495 -1.19 1.64 -8.56
C GLY A 495 -2.38 1.17 -9.38
N GLY A 496 -2.18 0.21 -10.28
CA GLY A 496 -3.24 -0.37 -11.11
C GLY A 496 -4.26 -1.17 -10.30
N GLU A 497 -3.85 -1.94 -9.28
CA GLU A 497 -4.80 -2.64 -8.39
C GLU A 497 -5.70 -1.64 -7.65
N ALA A 498 -5.11 -0.58 -7.06
CA ALA A 498 -5.87 0.44 -6.35
C ALA A 498 -6.86 1.17 -7.26
N GLN A 499 -6.48 1.48 -8.49
CA GLN A 499 -7.33 2.11 -9.49
C GLN A 499 -8.50 1.21 -9.88
N ARG A 500 -8.27 -0.08 -10.14
CA ARG A 500 -9.32 -1.05 -10.47
C ARG A 500 -10.29 -1.29 -9.32
N ILE A 501 -9.82 -1.26 -8.07
CA ILE A 501 -10.69 -1.31 -6.89
C ILE A 501 -11.65 -0.12 -6.90
N ARG A 502 -11.16 1.10 -7.18
CA ARG A 502 -12.02 2.28 -7.30
C ARG A 502 -13.01 2.14 -8.46
N LEU A 503 -12.53 1.66 -9.61
CA LEU A 503 -13.41 1.39 -10.76
C LEU A 503 -14.54 0.41 -10.39
N ALA A 504 -14.21 -0.70 -9.72
CA ALA A 504 -15.19 -1.66 -9.24
C ALA A 504 -16.22 -1.02 -8.29
N THR A 505 -15.76 -0.15 -7.38
CA THR A 505 -16.63 0.59 -6.46
C THR A 505 -17.56 1.53 -7.22
N GLN A 506 -17.08 2.22 -8.26
CA GLN A 506 -17.90 3.13 -9.07
C GLN A 506 -18.91 2.38 -9.95
N ILE A 507 -18.53 1.24 -10.52
CA ILE A 507 -19.48 0.34 -11.23
C ILE A 507 -20.60 -0.08 -10.27
N GLY A 508 -20.23 -0.41 -9.02
CA GLY A 508 -21.17 -0.78 -7.97
C GLY A 508 -22.12 0.33 -7.53
N SER A 509 -21.76 1.59 -7.74
CA SER A 509 -22.63 2.73 -7.41
C SER A 509 -23.85 2.85 -8.33
N GLY A 510 -23.80 2.24 -9.52
CA GLY A 510 -24.92 2.24 -10.50
C GLY A 510 -25.28 3.64 -11.04
N LEU A 511 -24.36 4.61 -10.97
CA LEU A 511 -24.58 5.97 -11.44
C LEU A 511 -24.76 5.99 -12.97
N VAL A 512 -25.70 6.81 -13.44
CA VAL A 512 -26.07 6.96 -14.85
C VAL A 512 -25.96 8.40 -15.28
N GLY A 513 -25.55 8.65 -16.52
CA GLY A 513 -25.44 10.01 -17.07
C GLY A 513 -24.25 10.81 -16.54
N VAL A 514 -23.21 10.13 -16.09
CA VAL A 514 -21.97 10.68 -15.54
C VAL A 514 -20.84 10.59 -16.58
N ALA A 515 -19.87 11.50 -16.53
CA ALA A 515 -18.60 11.36 -17.24
C ALA A 515 -17.56 10.76 -16.31
N TYR A 516 -17.08 9.56 -16.64
CA TYR A 516 -15.95 8.94 -15.95
C TYR A 516 -14.66 9.26 -16.69
N ILE A 517 -13.68 9.80 -15.97
CA ILE A 517 -12.38 10.15 -16.51
C ILE A 517 -11.34 9.25 -15.86
N LEU A 518 -10.70 8.39 -16.66
CA LEU A 518 -9.77 7.37 -16.20
C LEU A 518 -8.36 7.64 -16.73
N ASP A 519 -7.36 7.42 -15.89
CA ASP A 519 -5.95 7.57 -16.23
C ASP A 519 -5.30 6.19 -16.36
N GLU A 520 -5.02 5.76 -17.57
CA GLU A 520 -4.32 4.51 -17.91
C GLU A 520 -4.79 3.28 -17.13
N PRO A 521 -6.09 2.91 -17.20
CA PRO A 521 -6.63 1.82 -16.40
C PRO A 521 -6.10 0.43 -16.76
N SER A 522 -5.48 0.24 -17.93
CA SER A 522 -4.84 -1.01 -18.38
C SER A 522 -3.47 -1.26 -17.77
N ILE A 523 -2.96 -0.33 -16.96
CA ILE A 523 -1.58 -0.36 -16.43
C ILE A 523 -1.30 -1.63 -15.62
N GLY A 524 -0.16 -2.28 -15.89
CA GLY A 524 0.26 -3.49 -15.16
C GLY A 524 -0.65 -4.71 -15.39
N LEU A 525 -1.47 -4.70 -16.46
CA LEU A 525 -2.34 -5.81 -16.81
C LEU A 525 -1.69 -6.72 -17.86
N HIS A 526 -1.83 -8.01 -17.60
CA HIS A 526 -1.68 -9.00 -18.66
C HIS A 526 -2.84 -8.89 -19.65
N GLN A 527 -2.61 -9.18 -20.94
CA GLN A 527 -3.64 -9.07 -21.99
C GLN A 527 -4.95 -9.79 -21.66
N ARG A 528 -4.87 -10.97 -21.03
CA ARG A 528 -6.04 -11.71 -20.53
C ARG A 528 -6.91 -10.89 -19.56
N ASP A 529 -6.26 -10.14 -18.67
CA ASP A 529 -6.98 -9.35 -17.66
C ASP A 529 -7.46 -8.01 -18.23
N ASN A 530 -6.80 -7.52 -19.31
CA ASN A 530 -7.24 -6.35 -20.07
C ASN A 530 -8.60 -6.59 -20.76
N ASP A 531 -8.84 -7.79 -21.30
CA ASP A 531 -10.14 -8.14 -21.86
C ASP A 531 -11.28 -8.02 -20.83
N LYS A 532 -11.05 -8.42 -19.57
CA LYS A 532 -12.02 -8.27 -18.48
C LYS A 532 -12.29 -6.79 -18.18
N LEU A 533 -11.21 -5.99 -18.10
CA LEU A 533 -11.32 -4.55 -17.88
C LEU A 533 -12.13 -3.87 -18.98
N LEU A 534 -11.85 -4.16 -20.24
CA LEU A 534 -12.61 -3.64 -21.38
C LEU A 534 -14.09 -4.01 -21.29
N GLY A 535 -14.41 -5.27 -20.91
CA GLY A 535 -15.78 -5.70 -20.66
C GLY A 535 -16.47 -4.85 -19.58
N ALA A 536 -15.77 -4.56 -18.47
CA ALA A 536 -16.28 -3.73 -17.38
C ALA A 536 -16.51 -2.26 -17.81
N LEU A 537 -15.58 -1.67 -18.57
CA LEU A 537 -15.72 -0.33 -19.14
C LEU A 537 -16.90 -0.24 -20.12
N MET A 538 -17.05 -1.24 -20.99
CA MET A 538 -18.19 -1.29 -21.92
C MET A 538 -19.53 -1.42 -21.18
N ASN A 539 -19.58 -2.19 -20.09
CA ASN A 539 -20.77 -2.26 -19.25
C ASN A 539 -21.10 -0.89 -18.65
N LEU A 540 -20.09 -0.18 -18.11
CA LEU A 540 -20.27 1.15 -17.54
C LEU A 540 -20.77 2.15 -18.59
N LYS A 541 -20.26 2.09 -19.83
CA LYS A 541 -20.75 2.89 -20.96
C LYS A 541 -22.22 2.55 -21.26
N ASN A 542 -22.56 1.25 -21.34
CA ASN A 542 -23.90 0.79 -21.71
C ASN A 542 -24.98 1.19 -20.70
N LEU A 543 -24.59 1.53 -19.46
CA LEU A 543 -25.49 2.16 -18.48
C LEU A 543 -25.86 3.60 -18.86
N GLY A 544 -25.30 4.17 -19.92
CA GLY A 544 -25.58 5.55 -20.38
C GLY A 544 -24.59 6.58 -19.80
N ASN A 545 -23.35 6.17 -19.56
CA ASN A 545 -22.27 7.04 -19.10
C ASN A 545 -21.33 7.38 -20.24
N THR A 546 -20.67 8.53 -20.13
CA THR A 546 -19.57 8.93 -21.01
C THR A 546 -18.25 8.49 -20.37
N LEU A 547 -17.43 7.74 -21.11
CA LEU A 547 -16.11 7.34 -20.66
C LEU A 547 -15.05 8.13 -21.40
N ILE A 548 -14.18 8.82 -20.69
CA ILE A 548 -12.99 9.49 -21.23
C ILE A 548 -11.79 8.82 -20.61
N VAL A 549 -11.01 8.10 -21.40
CA VAL A 549 -9.89 7.30 -20.93
C VAL A 549 -8.60 7.81 -21.57
N VAL A 550 -7.63 8.20 -20.76
CA VAL A 550 -6.27 8.46 -21.23
C VAL A 550 -5.58 7.11 -21.33
N GLU A 551 -5.17 6.71 -22.53
CA GLU A 551 -4.64 5.37 -22.77
C GLU A 551 -3.60 5.28 -23.88
N HIS A 552 -2.75 4.24 -23.74
CA HIS A 552 -1.70 3.89 -24.69
C HIS A 552 -1.81 2.45 -25.22
N ASP A 553 -2.73 1.66 -24.67
CA ASP A 553 -2.95 0.26 -25.05
C ASP A 553 -3.69 0.14 -26.40
N GLU A 554 -3.19 -0.74 -27.26
CA GLU A 554 -3.74 -0.94 -28.59
C GLU A 554 -5.17 -1.50 -28.54
N ASP A 555 -5.45 -2.47 -27.67
CA ASP A 555 -6.76 -3.14 -27.59
C ASP A 555 -7.82 -2.16 -27.08
N THR A 556 -7.47 -1.32 -26.12
CA THR A 556 -8.33 -0.26 -25.60
C THR A 556 -8.66 0.77 -26.69
N MET A 557 -7.67 1.20 -27.48
CA MET A 557 -7.90 2.12 -28.60
C MET A 557 -8.76 1.50 -29.69
N ARG A 558 -8.60 0.19 -29.97
CA ARG A 558 -9.42 -0.53 -30.95
C ARG A 558 -10.87 -0.72 -30.50
N ALA A 559 -11.11 -0.81 -29.19
CA ALA A 559 -12.43 -0.93 -28.59
C ALA A 559 -13.17 0.42 -28.46
N ALA A 560 -12.46 1.55 -28.60
CA ALA A 560 -13.03 2.88 -28.45
C ALA A 560 -13.98 3.27 -29.59
N ASP A 561 -15.08 3.96 -29.24
CA ASP A 561 -16.00 4.54 -30.21
C ASP A 561 -15.41 5.82 -30.85
N TYR A 562 -14.60 6.54 -30.10
CA TYR A 562 -14.00 7.81 -30.52
C TYR A 562 -12.58 7.96 -29.92
N ILE A 563 -11.63 8.40 -30.73
CA ILE A 563 -10.23 8.57 -30.32
C ILE A 563 -9.81 10.01 -30.57
N VAL A 564 -9.10 10.60 -29.62
CA VAL A 564 -8.50 11.92 -29.71
C VAL A 564 -6.99 11.77 -29.58
N ASP A 565 -6.25 12.06 -30.65
CA ASP A 565 -4.79 12.02 -30.67
C ASP A 565 -4.25 13.41 -30.39
N VAL A 566 -3.56 13.55 -29.23
CA VAL A 566 -3.00 14.81 -28.74
C VAL A 566 -1.50 14.85 -29.03
N GLY A 567 -1.05 15.91 -29.68
CA GLY A 567 0.35 16.02 -30.11
C GLY A 567 0.70 17.37 -30.70
N PRO A 568 1.52 17.39 -31.74
CA PRO A 568 2.25 16.29 -32.40
C PRO A 568 3.48 15.80 -31.61
N GLY A 569 4.00 16.63 -30.70
CA GLY A 569 5.18 16.35 -29.87
C GLY A 569 4.86 16.35 -28.37
N ALA A 570 5.89 16.50 -27.55
CA ALA A 570 5.80 16.62 -26.12
C ALA A 570 6.13 18.06 -25.65
N GLY A 571 5.67 18.46 -24.48
CA GLY A 571 5.94 19.78 -23.90
C GLY A 571 5.46 20.93 -24.79
N SER A 572 6.34 21.87 -25.11
CA SER A 572 6.05 23.02 -25.98
C SER A 572 5.70 22.64 -27.42
N HIS A 573 6.12 21.46 -27.86
CA HIS A 573 5.81 20.92 -29.20
C HIS A 573 4.50 20.12 -29.23
N GLY A 574 3.84 19.92 -28.05
CA GLY A 574 2.54 19.28 -27.90
C GLY A 574 1.40 20.27 -27.83
N GLY A 575 0.30 19.82 -27.22
CA GLY A 575 -0.84 20.68 -26.89
C GLY A 575 -1.82 20.95 -28.00
N GLU A 576 -1.77 20.22 -29.13
CA GLU A 576 -2.67 20.36 -30.27
C GLU A 576 -3.46 19.04 -30.48
N ILE A 577 -4.65 19.12 -31.06
CA ILE A 577 -5.37 17.94 -31.54
C ILE A 577 -4.87 17.59 -32.93
N VAL A 578 -4.14 16.48 -33.05
CA VAL A 578 -3.60 16.00 -34.32
C VAL A 578 -4.69 15.35 -35.18
N ALA A 579 -5.53 14.54 -34.50
CA ALA A 579 -6.66 13.87 -35.13
C ALA A 579 -7.73 13.54 -34.09
N ALA A 580 -9.00 13.56 -34.50
CA ALA A 580 -10.11 13.14 -33.67
C ALA A 580 -11.17 12.44 -34.53
N GLY A 581 -11.70 11.33 -34.06
CA GLY A 581 -12.68 10.55 -34.78
C GLY A 581 -12.63 9.06 -34.49
N SER A 582 -13.13 8.24 -35.38
CA SER A 582 -13.07 6.79 -35.27
C SER A 582 -11.64 6.27 -35.50
N LEU A 583 -11.37 5.02 -35.11
CA LEU A 583 -10.11 4.35 -35.37
C LEU A 583 -9.65 4.50 -36.84
N LYS A 584 -10.58 4.41 -37.77
CA LYS A 584 -10.29 4.57 -39.21
C LYS A 584 -9.80 5.98 -39.56
N ASP A 585 -10.32 7.00 -38.90
CA ASP A 585 -9.94 8.39 -39.12
C ASP A 585 -8.52 8.66 -38.58
N ILE A 586 -8.19 8.11 -37.43
CA ILE A 586 -6.84 8.19 -36.85
C ILE A 586 -5.81 7.51 -37.75
N ILE A 587 -6.10 6.29 -38.24
CA ILE A 587 -5.22 5.53 -39.14
C ILE A 587 -4.99 6.26 -40.48
N LYS A 588 -5.99 6.96 -40.97
CA LYS A 588 -5.88 7.74 -42.24
C LYS A 588 -5.07 9.03 -42.08
N CYS A 589 -4.98 9.57 -40.89
CA CYS A 589 -4.28 10.82 -40.64
C CYS A 589 -2.75 10.62 -40.72
N LYS A 590 -2.14 11.20 -41.77
CA LYS A 590 -0.70 11.12 -42.01
C LYS A 590 0.17 11.78 -40.94
N LYS A 591 -0.40 12.72 -40.19
CA LYS A 591 0.29 13.43 -39.10
C LYS A 591 0.24 12.68 -37.76
N SER A 592 -0.69 11.70 -37.63
CA SER A 592 -0.84 10.93 -36.41
C SER A 592 0.24 9.86 -36.32
N LEU A 593 1.10 10.00 -35.31
CA LEU A 593 2.09 8.99 -34.98
C LEU A 593 1.41 7.73 -34.42
N THR A 594 0.38 7.90 -33.59
CA THR A 594 -0.47 6.83 -33.11
C THR A 594 -1.09 6.03 -34.26
N GLY A 595 -1.63 6.74 -35.26
CA GLY A 595 -2.21 6.10 -36.47
C GLY A 595 -1.17 5.35 -37.30
N ALA A 596 0.07 5.79 -37.32
CA ALA A 596 1.17 5.09 -38.03
C ALA A 596 1.52 3.76 -37.34
N TYR A 597 1.52 3.69 -35.99
CA TYR A 597 1.72 2.45 -35.24
C TYR A 597 0.49 1.51 -35.38
N LEU A 598 -0.72 2.00 -35.16
CA LEU A 598 -1.96 1.22 -35.26
C LEU A 598 -2.20 0.62 -36.66
N SER A 599 -1.67 1.28 -37.70
CA SER A 599 -1.72 0.76 -39.08
C SER A 599 -0.61 -0.22 -39.42
N GLY A 600 0.39 -0.39 -38.54
CA GLY A 600 1.58 -1.21 -38.75
C GLY A 600 2.58 -0.62 -39.75
N LYS A 601 2.46 0.69 -40.13
CA LYS A 601 3.47 1.40 -40.93
C LYS A 601 4.77 1.57 -40.16
N ILE A 602 4.68 1.86 -38.90
CA ILE A 602 5.79 1.87 -37.93
C ILE A 602 5.55 0.74 -36.95
N LYS A 603 6.56 -0.04 -36.68
CA LYS A 603 6.50 -1.14 -35.69
C LYS A 603 7.85 -1.33 -35.03
N ILE A 604 7.85 -1.88 -33.82
CA ILE A 604 9.05 -2.32 -33.13
C ILE A 604 9.47 -3.65 -33.75
N PRO A 605 10.70 -3.76 -34.32
CA PRO A 605 11.10 -4.94 -35.03
C PRO A 605 11.43 -6.10 -34.06
N VAL A 606 11.08 -7.33 -34.45
CA VAL A 606 11.58 -8.53 -33.78
C VAL A 606 13.05 -8.73 -34.14
N PRO A 607 13.95 -9.04 -33.19
CA PRO A 607 15.33 -9.35 -33.46
C PRO A 607 15.45 -10.57 -34.40
N GLN A 608 16.35 -10.48 -35.39
CA GLN A 608 16.61 -11.62 -36.31
C GLN A 608 17.28 -12.79 -35.59
N GLU A 609 18.19 -12.47 -34.66
CA GLU A 609 18.87 -13.45 -33.83
C GLU A 609 18.69 -13.10 -32.34
N ARG A 610 18.48 -14.13 -31.49
CA ARG A 610 18.47 -13.99 -30.04
C ARG A 610 19.90 -14.13 -29.52
N ARG A 611 20.27 -13.28 -28.54
CA ARG A 611 21.57 -13.36 -27.87
C ARG A 611 21.68 -14.67 -27.08
N LYS A 612 22.87 -15.19 -26.99
CA LYS A 612 23.17 -16.36 -26.16
C LYS A 612 23.61 -15.90 -24.77
N PRO A 613 23.15 -16.56 -23.71
CA PRO A 613 23.60 -16.25 -22.36
C PRO A 613 25.08 -16.47 -22.15
N SER A 614 25.73 -15.57 -21.41
CA SER A 614 27.13 -15.69 -21.01
C SER A 614 27.33 -16.56 -19.77
N GLY A 615 26.28 -16.82 -19.00
CA GLY A 615 26.24 -17.58 -17.76
C GLY A 615 24.84 -17.65 -17.21
N TYR A 616 24.70 -18.17 -16.01
CA TYR A 616 23.40 -18.27 -15.31
C TYR A 616 23.58 -18.00 -13.83
N ILE A 617 22.58 -17.39 -13.21
CA ILE A 617 22.34 -17.43 -11.77
C ILE A 617 21.10 -18.27 -11.50
N THR A 618 21.10 -19.00 -10.39
CA THR A 618 20.00 -19.91 -10.04
C THR A 618 19.48 -19.57 -8.66
N ILE A 619 18.21 -19.17 -8.58
CA ILE A 619 17.48 -19.01 -7.33
C ILE A 619 17.01 -20.39 -6.91
N ARG A 620 17.27 -20.79 -5.65
CA ARG A 620 16.89 -22.08 -5.08
C ARG A 620 15.76 -21.89 -4.07
N GLY A 621 14.77 -22.77 -4.16
CA GLY A 621 13.73 -22.90 -3.14
C GLY A 621 12.93 -21.63 -2.87
N ALA A 622 12.61 -20.83 -3.88
CA ALA A 622 11.86 -19.58 -3.73
C ALA A 622 10.44 -19.87 -3.23
N ARG A 623 10.07 -19.33 -2.03
CA ARG A 623 8.78 -19.58 -1.37
C ARG A 623 8.17 -18.34 -0.70
N GLU A 624 8.67 -17.17 -1.05
CA GLU A 624 8.11 -15.91 -0.57
C GLU A 624 6.71 -15.66 -1.12
N ASN A 625 5.78 -15.21 -0.28
CA ASN A 625 4.38 -14.95 -0.59
C ASN A 625 3.68 -16.18 -1.21
N ASN A 626 3.29 -16.11 -2.48
CA ASN A 626 2.59 -17.19 -3.18
C ASN A 626 3.51 -18.14 -3.95
N LEU A 627 4.84 -17.98 -3.90
CA LEU A 627 5.78 -18.84 -4.59
C LEU A 627 5.81 -20.24 -3.96
N LYS A 628 5.78 -21.27 -4.82
CA LYS A 628 5.60 -22.68 -4.43
C LYS A 628 6.91 -23.46 -4.40
N ASN A 629 7.92 -22.94 -3.66
CA ASN A 629 9.23 -23.58 -3.51
C ASN A 629 9.86 -23.93 -4.86
N ILE A 630 10.05 -22.91 -5.70
CA ILE A 630 10.50 -23.07 -7.07
C ILE A 630 12.01 -22.76 -7.22
N ASP A 631 12.66 -23.46 -8.15
CA ASP A 631 14.01 -23.14 -8.62
C ASP A 631 13.90 -22.42 -9.95
N VAL A 632 14.61 -21.28 -10.09
CA VAL A 632 14.55 -20.46 -11.29
C VAL A 632 15.94 -20.09 -11.77
N GLN A 633 16.24 -20.37 -13.05
CA GLN A 633 17.47 -19.97 -13.70
C GLN A 633 17.28 -18.65 -14.46
N ILE A 634 18.15 -17.69 -14.21
CA ILE A 634 18.17 -16.40 -14.92
C ILE A 634 19.45 -16.33 -15.74
N PRO A 635 19.33 -16.23 -17.08
CA PRO A 635 20.49 -16.12 -17.96
C PRO A 635 21.15 -14.74 -17.85
N LEU A 636 22.47 -14.70 -17.93
CA LEU A 636 23.30 -13.51 -17.83
C LEU A 636 23.73 -12.95 -19.19
N GLY A 637 23.97 -11.65 -19.26
CA GLY A 637 24.45 -10.93 -20.44
C GLY A 637 23.41 -10.74 -21.55
N ILE A 638 22.14 -11.01 -21.26
CA ILE A 638 21.02 -10.89 -22.21
C ILE A 638 19.82 -10.17 -21.59
N MET A 639 18.82 -9.89 -22.40
CA MET A 639 17.55 -9.32 -21.95
C MET A 639 16.54 -10.43 -21.66
N THR A 640 16.15 -10.57 -20.40
CA THR A 640 15.16 -11.54 -19.91
C THR A 640 13.87 -10.81 -19.50
N CYS A 641 12.72 -11.23 -20.03
CA CYS A 641 11.42 -10.77 -19.57
C CYS A 641 10.80 -11.78 -18.60
N VAL A 642 10.37 -11.29 -17.42
CA VAL A 642 9.55 -12.06 -16.47
C VAL A 642 8.10 -11.68 -16.72
N THR A 643 7.33 -12.65 -17.22
CA THR A 643 5.95 -12.45 -17.69
C THR A 643 4.95 -13.26 -16.87
N GLY A 644 3.68 -13.15 -17.15
CA GLY A 644 2.60 -13.90 -16.51
C GLY A 644 1.46 -13.00 -16.03
N VAL A 645 0.35 -13.60 -15.66
CA VAL A 645 -0.85 -12.89 -15.22
C VAL A 645 -0.62 -12.05 -13.97
N SER A 646 -1.53 -11.11 -13.70
CA SER A 646 -1.46 -10.28 -12.48
C SER A 646 -1.54 -11.16 -11.24
N GLY A 647 -0.66 -10.89 -10.22
CA GLY A 647 -0.60 -11.69 -9.00
C GLY A 647 0.07 -13.07 -9.12
N SER A 648 0.70 -13.43 -10.25
CA SER A 648 1.35 -14.74 -10.45
C SER A 648 2.65 -14.94 -9.67
N GLY A 649 3.18 -13.90 -8.99
CA GLY A 649 4.41 -14.00 -8.18
C GLY A 649 5.65 -13.36 -8.80
N LYS A 650 5.53 -12.65 -9.94
CA LYS A 650 6.64 -11.97 -10.61
C LYS A 650 7.48 -11.09 -9.69
N SER A 651 6.84 -10.13 -9.03
CA SER A 651 7.53 -9.19 -8.13
C SER A 651 8.06 -9.88 -6.86
N SER A 652 7.42 -10.96 -6.38
CA SER A 652 7.94 -11.77 -5.28
C SER A 652 9.26 -12.44 -5.67
N LEU A 653 9.36 -12.97 -6.89
CA LEU A 653 10.57 -13.59 -7.40
C LEU A 653 11.67 -12.56 -7.66
N THR A 654 11.36 -11.47 -8.37
CA THR A 654 12.38 -10.52 -8.86
C THR A 654 12.73 -9.46 -7.81
N ASN A 655 11.73 -8.82 -7.16
CA ASN A 655 11.99 -7.70 -6.28
C ASN A 655 12.26 -8.17 -4.84
N GLU A 656 11.43 -9.10 -4.31
CA GLU A 656 11.57 -9.54 -2.91
C GLU A 656 12.73 -10.53 -2.71
N ILE A 657 12.97 -11.43 -3.65
CA ILE A 657 14.06 -12.44 -3.54
C ILE A 657 15.29 -11.98 -4.31
N LEU A 658 15.24 -11.93 -5.65
CA LEU A 658 16.43 -11.70 -6.49
C LEU A 658 17.10 -10.36 -6.14
N TYR A 659 16.37 -9.25 -6.27
CA TYR A 659 16.94 -7.92 -6.02
C TYR A 659 17.49 -7.78 -4.61
N LYS A 660 16.69 -8.10 -3.58
CA LYS A 660 17.11 -7.93 -2.19
C LYS A 660 18.30 -8.81 -1.82
N HIS A 661 18.36 -10.06 -2.31
CA HIS A 661 19.50 -10.92 -2.09
C HIS A 661 20.78 -10.37 -2.76
N LEU A 662 20.68 -9.97 -4.03
CA LEU A 662 21.80 -9.38 -4.77
C LEU A 662 22.23 -8.04 -4.17
N ALA A 663 21.29 -7.19 -3.77
CA ALA A 663 21.58 -5.90 -3.14
C ALA A 663 22.35 -6.08 -1.82
N LYS A 664 21.96 -7.07 -1.00
CA LYS A 664 22.68 -7.40 0.23
C LYS A 664 24.08 -7.91 -0.08
N SER A 665 24.22 -8.85 -1.02
CA SER A 665 25.48 -9.54 -1.31
C SER A 665 26.48 -8.67 -2.08
N LEU A 666 26.02 -7.97 -3.13
CA LEU A 666 26.89 -7.19 -4.03
C LEU A 666 27.02 -5.72 -3.61
N ASN A 667 25.91 -5.09 -3.20
CA ASN A 667 25.87 -3.66 -2.88
C ASN A 667 25.99 -3.38 -1.37
N ARG A 668 26.02 -4.41 -0.52
CA ARG A 668 26.01 -4.31 0.95
C ARG A 668 24.80 -3.51 1.46
N ALA A 669 23.66 -3.67 0.79
CA ALA A 669 22.43 -2.99 1.16
C ALA A 669 21.81 -3.61 2.43
N ARG A 670 21.14 -2.77 3.22
CA ARG A 670 20.45 -3.15 4.45
C ARG A 670 19.04 -3.62 4.10
N CYS A 671 18.91 -4.83 3.61
CA CYS A 671 17.62 -5.43 3.28
C CYS A 671 17.64 -6.92 3.62
N ILE A 672 16.44 -7.46 3.84
CA ILE A 672 16.23 -8.90 4.05
C ILE A 672 15.53 -9.40 2.79
N ALA A 673 16.13 -10.40 2.15
CA ALA A 673 15.52 -11.08 1.03
C ALA A 673 14.33 -11.94 1.50
N GLY A 674 13.34 -12.12 0.62
CA GLY A 674 12.23 -13.03 0.84
C GLY A 674 12.69 -14.47 1.05
N ASP A 675 11.79 -15.33 1.48
CA ASP A 675 12.08 -16.70 1.87
C ASP A 675 12.53 -17.56 0.67
N HIS A 676 13.79 -18.05 0.72
CA HIS A 676 14.43 -18.90 -0.28
C HIS A 676 15.65 -19.60 0.33
N ASP A 677 16.18 -20.62 -0.34
CA ASP A 677 17.34 -21.37 0.16
C ASP A 677 18.68 -20.70 -0.17
N GLY A 678 18.80 -20.00 -1.30
CA GLY A 678 20.00 -19.29 -1.73
C GLY A 678 19.99 -18.93 -3.21
N ILE A 679 21.04 -18.24 -3.66
CA ILE A 679 21.26 -17.92 -5.08
C ILE A 679 22.68 -18.32 -5.46
N ASP A 680 22.82 -19.20 -6.47
CA ASP A 680 24.10 -19.67 -7.00
C ASP A 680 24.58 -18.78 -8.16
N GLY A 681 25.89 -18.66 -8.35
CA GLY A 681 26.50 -17.97 -9.49
C GLY A 681 26.70 -16.46 -9.30
N LEU A 682 26.69 -15.97 -8.07
CA LEU A 682 26.83 -14.54 -7.72
C LEU A 682 28.18 -13.94 -8.13
N GLU A 683 29.22 -14.74 -8.20
CA GLU A 683 30.59 -14.35 -8.57
C GLU A 683 30.70 -13.81 -10.00
N GLN A 684 29.71 -14.08 -10.83
CA GLN A 684 29.64 -13.59 -12.21
C GLN A 684 29.19 -12.14 -12.32
N LEU A 685 28.66 -11.57 -11.22
CA LEU A 685 28.08 -10.23 -11.15
C LEU A 685 28.91 -9.34 -10.21
N ASP A 686 28.95 -8.05 -10.53
CA ASP A 686 29.63 -7.04 -9.70
C ASP A 686 28.66 -6.08 -9.00
N LYS A 687 27.46 -5.89 -9.54
CA LYS A 687 26.50 -4.91 -9.05
C LYS A 687 25.07 -5.24 -9.48
N VAL A 688 24.11 -4.94 -8.63
CA VAL A 688 22.67 -4.90 -8.98
C VAL A 688 22.12 -3.49 -8.94
N ILE A 689 21.28 -3.16 -9.90
CA ILE A 689 20.59 -1.87 -9.99
C ILE A 689 19.11 -2.13 -10.18
N ASP A 690 18.30 -1.58 -9.26
CA ASP A 690 16.85 -1.60 -9.34
C ASP A 690 16.34 -0.29 -9.95
N ILE A 691 15.46 -0.41 -10.93
CA ILE A 691 14.83 0.69 -11.63
C ILE A 691 13.32 0.52 -11.53
N ASP A 692 12.79 0.91 -10.37
CA ASP A 692 11.37 0.87 -10.04
C ASP A 692 10.69 2.23 -10.28
N GLN A 693 9.37 2.27 -10.12
CA GLN A 693 8.54 3.47 -10.29
C GLN A 693 8.53 4.38 -9.04
N SER A 694 9.30 4.07 -8.00
CA SER A 694 9.37 4.92 -6.81
C SER A 694 9.96 6.31 -7.12
N PRO A 695 9.49 7.37 -6.46
CA PRO A 695 9.99 8.72 -6.69
C PRO A 695 11.51 8.81 -6.50
N ILE A 696 12.17 9.65 -7.30
CA ILE A 696 13.62 9.93 -7.19
C ILE A 696 14.02 10.68 -5.90
N GLY A 697 13.06 11.00 -5.06
CA GLY A 697 13.24 11.59 -3.75
C GLY A 697 11.89 11.94 -3.12
N ARG A 698 11.87 12.10 -1.81
CA ARG A 698 10.64 12.33 -1.02
C ARG A 698 10.33 13.81 -0.77
N THR A 699 11.19 14.71 -1.19
CA THR A 699 11.06 16.15 -0.92
C THR A 699 11.04 16.96 -2.23
N PRO A 700 10.44 18.15 -2.24
CA PRO A 700 10.47 19.04 -3.40
C PRO A 700 11.88 19.48 -3.85
N ARG A 701 12.89 19.24 -3.02
CA ARG A 701 14.31 19.53 -3.33
C ARG A 701 14.92 18.52 -4.28
N SER A 702 14.40 17.31 -4.30
CA SER A 702 14.84 16.30 -5.27
C SER A 702 14.28 16.61 -6.64
N ASN A 703 15.11 16.60 -7.66
CA ASN A 703 14.75 16.89 -9.03
C ASN A 703 15.68 16.15 -10.01
N PRO A 704 15.39 16.11 -11.32
CA PRO A 704 16.20 15.42 -12.32
C PRO A 704 17.67 15.84 -12.31
N ALA A 705 17.95 17.15 -12.16
CA ALA A 705 19.32 17.65 -12.15
C ALA A 705 20.13 17.17 -10.92
N THR A 706 19.51 17.09 -9.75
CA THR A 706 20.19 16.62 -8.54
C THR A 706 20.40 15.12 -8.57
N TYR A 707 19.40 14.36 -9.04
CA TYR A 707 19.48 12.90 -9.07
C TYR A 707 20.53 12.37 -10.06
N THR A 708 20.60 12.96 -11.27
CA THR A 708 21.63 12.62 -12.27
C THR A 708 23.02 13.12 -11.91
N GLY A 709 23.13 13.98 -10.89
CA GLY A 709 24.36 14.65 -10.49
C GLY A 709 24.86 15.72 -11.46
N VAL A 710 24.04 16.11 -12.47
CA VAL A 710 24.39 17.21 -13.39
C VAL A 710 24.38 18.55 -12.67
N PHE A 711 23.53 18.70 -11.64
CA PHE A 711 23.45 19.93 -10.85
C PHE A 711 24.78 20.31 -10.16
N ASP A 712 25.55 19.30 -9.71
CA ASP A 712 26.87 19.54 -9.12
C ASP A 712 27.85 20.19 -10.11
N MET A 713 27.82 19.75 -11.36
CA MET A 713 28.62 20.32 -12.43
C MET A 713 28.16 21.73 -12.83
N ILE A 714 26.84 21.95 -12.82
CA ILE A 714 26.25 23.27 -13.09
C ILE A 714 26.68 24.25 -11.98
N ARG A 715 26.65 23.85 -10.72
CA ARG A 715 27.10 24.68 -9.58
C ARG A 715 28.59 25.04 -9.69
N ASP A 716 29.43 24.10 -10.09
CA ASP A 716 30.85 24.33 -10.33
C ASP A 716 31.07 25.34 -11.48
N LEU A 717 30.29 25.24 -12.55
CA LEU A 717 30.32 26.18 -13.67
C LEU A 717 29.95 27.60 -13.25
N PHE A 718 28.84 27.75 -12.48
CA PHE A 718 28.44 29.06 -11.94
C PHE A 718 29.47 29.64 -10.98
N ALA A 719 30.08 28.84 -10.12
CA ALA A 719 31.16 29.30 -9.24
C ALA A 719 32.41 29.73 -10.00
N SER A 720 32.61 29.25 -11.21
CA SER A 720 33.74 29.63 -12.09
C SER A 720 33.52 30.92 -12.85
N THR A 721 32.31 31.49 -12.88
CA THR A 721 31.99 32.73 -13.60
C THR A 721 32.75 33.92 -13.02
N PRO A 722 33.07 34.97 -13.85
CA PRO A 722 33.71 36.18 -13.37
C PRO A 722 32.96 36.84 -12.20
N ASP A 723 31.64 36.94 -12.30
CA ASP A 723 30.78 37.57 -11.30
C ASP A 723 30.82 36.84 -9.96
N ALA A 724 30.80 35.50 -10.00
CA ALA A 724 30.89 34.69 -8.80
C ALA A 724 32.25 34.82 -8.12
N LYS A 725 33.32 34.83 -8.93
CA LYS A 725 34.70 35.03 -8.42
C LYS A 725 34.88 36.40 -7.83
N ALA A 726 34.38 37.45 -8.45
CA ALA A 726 34.46 38.83 -7.95
C ALA A 726 33.75 38.99 -6.59
N LYS A 727 32.61 38.30 -6.39
CA LYS A 727 31.85 38.26 -5.16
C LYS A 727 32.37 37.21 -4.13
N GLY A 728 33.42 36.44 -4.47
CA GLY A 728 33.97 35.38 -3.59
C GLY A 728 33.01 34.18 -3.39
N TYR A 729 32.10 33.94 -4.30
CA TYR A 729 31.10 32.89 -4.18
C TYR A 729 31.67 31.52 -4.56
N LYS A 730 31.54 30.56 -3.64
CA LYS A 730 31.96 29.18 -3.83
C LYS A 730 30.76 28.31 -4.28
N LYS A 731 31.02 27.09 -4.72
CA LYS A 731 30.00 26.09 -5.14
C LYS A 731 28.80 25.99 -4.18
N GLY A 732 29.01 26.08 -2.86
CA GLY A 732 27.98 26.03 -1.84
C GLY A 732 26.94 27.15 -1.96
N ARG A 733 27.31 28.34 -2.48
CA ARG A 733 26.39 29.45 -2.69
C ARG A 733 25.28 29.14 -3.67
N PHE A 734 25.54 28.30 -4.65
CA PHE A 734 24.63 27.89 -5.70
C PHE A 734 23.81 26.63 -5.34
N SER A 735 23.84 26.21 -4.07
CA SER A 735 23.03 25.10 -3.56
C SER A 735 21.78 25.63 -2.84
N PHE A 736 20.61 25.16 -3.22
CA PHE A 736 19.37 25.47 -2.49
C PHE A 736 19.23 24.66 -1.17
N ASN A 737 20.14 23.73 -0.89
CA ASN A 737 20.16 22.97 0.37
C ASN A 737 21.03 23.64 1.45
N VAL A 738 21.92 24.53 1.09
CA VAL A 738 22.92 25.14 2.00
C VAL A 738 22.55 26.58 2.31
N LYS A 739 22.68 26.99 3.56
CA LYS A 739 22.49 28.39 3.99
C LYS A 739 23.44 29.32 3.22
N GLY A 740 22.99 30.55 2.99
CA GLY A 740 23.77 31.61 2.38
C GLY A 740 23.37 31.95 0.94
N GLY A 741 23.01 30.97 0.12
CA GLY A 741 22.56 31.19 -1.27
C GLY A 741 21.07 30.95 -1.50
N ARG A 742 20.45 30.13 -0.65
CA ARG A 742 19.04 29.78 -0.74
C ARG A 742 18.12 30.87 -0.17
N CYS A 743 16.86 30.84 -0.55
CA CYS A 743 15.84 31.63 0.13
C CYS A 743 15.63 31.05 1.54
N GLU A 744 15.81 31.87 2.58
CA GLU A 744 15.67 31.39 3.95
C GLU A 744 14.19 31.26 4.39
N ALA A 745 13.24 31.97 3.73
CA ALA A 745 11.80 31.88 4.04
C ALA A 745 11.25 30.47 3.73
N CYS A 746 11.57 29.89 2.57
CA CYS A 746 11.16 28.55 2.19
C CYS A 746 12.28 27.50 2.41
N GLY A 747 13.43 27.89 2.99
CA GLY A 747 14.56 26.99 3.16
C GLY A 747 15.14 26.39 1.87
N GLY A 748 14.81 26.94 0.71
CA GLY A 748 15.22 26.47 -0.62
C GLY A 748 14.23 25.54 -1.32
N ASP A 749 13.05 25.28 -0.75
CA ASP A 749 12.01 24.45 -1.35
C ASP A 749 11.30 25.16 -2.53
N GLY A 750 11.25 26.49 -2.52
CA GLY A 750 10.52 27.29 -3.51
C GLY A 750 9.02 27.36 -3.20
N ILE A 751 8.52 26.47 -2.40
CA ILE A 751 7.11 26.35 -1.98
C ILE A 751 7.02 26.33 -0.45
N LEU A 752 5.88 26.71 0.08
CA LEU A 752 5.52 26.61 1.49
C LEU A 752 4.43 25.56 1.64
N LYS A 753 4.65 24.59 2.53
CA LYS A 753 3.65 23.61 2.90
C LYS A 753 2.76 24.19 3.99
N ILE A 754 1.47 24.28 3.74
CA ILE A 754 0.46 24.66 4.72
C ILE A 754 -0.24 23.39 5.17
N GLU A 755 0.02 23.00 6.42
CA GLU A 755 -0.60 21.80 7.00
C GLU A 755 -2.05 22.07 7.37
N MET A 756 -2.95 21.31 6.80
CA MET A 756 -4.38 21.40 7.02
C MET A 756 -4.84 20.14 7.78
N HIS A 757 -5.00 20.24 9.11
CA HIS A 757 -5.26 19.11 10.01
C HIS A 757 -6.38 18.13 9.57
N PHE A 758 -7.37 18.59 8.83
CA PHE A 758 -8.50 17.76 8.37
C PHE A 758 -8.64 17.67 6.84
N LEU A 759 -7.79 18.39 6.10
CA LEU A 759 -7.77 18.45 4.64
C LEU A 759 -6.38 18.08 4.13
N PRO A 760 -6.24 17.76 2.84
CA PRO A 760 -4.91 17.57 2.23
C PRO A 760 -4.07 18.85 2.39
N ASP A 761 -2.77 18.68 2.65
CA ASP A 761 -1.83 19.78 2.75
C ASP A 761 -1.80 20.60 1.46
N VAL A 762 -1.76 21.92 1.61
CA VAL A 762 -1.70 22.85 0.48
C VAL A 762 -0.28 23.34 0.27
N TYR A 763 0.20 23.30 -0.95
CA TYR A 763 1.51 23.77 -1.34
C TYR A 763 1.34 25.08 -2.14
N VAL A 764 1.92 26.18 -1.62
CA VAL A 764 1.85 27.49 -2.27
C VAL A 764 3.26 27.97 -2.63
N PRO A 765 3.46 28.66 -3.76
CA PRO A 765 4.75 29.28 -4.09
C PRO A 765 5.19 30.23 -2.97
N CYS A 766 6.47 30.22 -2.65
CA CYS A 766 7.03 31.12 -1.64
C CYS A 766 6.99 32.56 -2.13
N GLU A 767 6.26 33.44 -1.44
CA GLU A 767 6.10 34.84 -1.80
C GLU A 767 7.42 35.62 -1.85
N VAL A 768 8.38 35.28 -0.96
CA VAL A 768 9.68 35.96 -0.85
C VAL A 768 10.56 35.72 -2.08
N CYS A 769 10.63 34.49 -2.57
CA CYS A 769 11.45 34.17 -3.74
C CYS A 769 10.65 33.97 -5.03
N GLY A 770 9.31 34.04 -4.99
CA GLY A 770 8.46 33.78 -6.13
C GLY A 770 8.67 32.39 -6.74
N GLY A 771 8.88 31.36 -5.90
CA GLY A 771 9.18 30.00 -6.36
C GLY A 771 10.64 29.74 -6.77
N LYS A 772 11.51 30.78 -6.81
CA LYS A 772 12.86 30.67 -7.38
C LYS A 772 13.89 29.98 -6.52
N ARG A 773 13.59 29.58 -5.29
CA ARG A 773 14.45 28.81 -4.35
C ARG A 773 15.68 29.55 -3.81
N TYR A 774 16.17 30.60 -4.47
CA TYR A 774 17.39 31.34 -4.13
C TYR A 774 17.11 32.77 -3.68
N ASN A 775 18.09 33.36 -3.01
CA ASN A 775 18.07 34.78 -2.70
C ASN A 775 18.48 35.60 -3.94
N ARG A 776 18.16 36.90 -3.94
CA ARG A 776 18.39 37.83 -5.07
C ARG A 776 19.87 37.87 -5.49
N GLU A 777 20.77 37.95 -4.52
CA GLU A 777 22.22 38.06 -4.77
C GLU A 777 22.79 36.85 -5.52
N THR A 778 22.26 35.63 -5.25
CA THR A 778 22.66 34.42 -5.98
C THR A 778 22.12 34.42 -7.39
N LEU A 779 20.88 34.93 -7.58
CA LEU A 779 20.24 35.05 -8.90
C LEU A 779 20.86 36.12 -9.80
N ASP A 780 21.58 37.06 -9.21
CA ASP A 780 22.32 38.08 -9.98
C ASP A 780 23.51 37.50 -10.76
N VAL A 781 24.06 36.38 -10.29
CA VAL A 781 25.15 35.72 -11.02
C VAL A 781 24.58 35.00 -12.24
N LYS A 782 25.11 35.34 -13.43
CA LYS A 782 24.61 34.80 -14.69
C LYS A 782 25.68 34.06 -15.47
N TYR A 783 25.28 32.99 -16.14
CA TYR A 783 26.07 32.34 -17.18
C TYR A 783 25.31 32.38 -18.49
N LYS A 784 25.92 32.95 -19.56
CA LYS A 784 25.25 33.24 -20.84
C LYS A 784 23.89 33.96 -20.66
N GLY A 785 23.81 34.90 -19.72
CA GLY A 785 22.60 35.69 -19.46
C GLY A 785 21.52 35.01 -18.62
N LYS A 786 21.70 33.76 -18.22
CA LYS A 786 20.75 32.98 -17.41
C LYS A 786 21.26 32.81 -15.97
N SER A 787 20.37 32.97 -14.98
CA SER A 787 20.63 32.65 -13.57
C SER A 787 20.59 31.15 -13.33
N ILE A 788 21.05 30.70 -12.16
CA ILE A 788 20.98 29.27 -11.80
C ILE A 788 19.53 28.75 -11.74
N TYR A 789 18.57 29.58 -11.35
CA TYR A 789 17.16 29.24 -11.40
C TYR A 789 16.65 29.10 -12.84
N ASP A 790 16.99 30.02 -13.73
CA ASP A 790 16.59 29.94 -15.13
C ASP A 790 17.08 28.64 -15.77
N VAL A 791 18.27 28.16 -15.38
CA VAL A 791 18.82 26.88 -15.84
C VAL A 791 18.03 25.69 -15.28
N LEU A 792 17.61 25.75 -14.01
CA LEU A 792 16.77 24.71 -13.43
C LEU A 792 15.35 24.70 -14.05
N ASP A 793 14.87 25.85 -14.50
CA ASP A 793 13.56 25.98 -15.16
C ASP A 793 13.59 25.59 -16.66
N MET A 794 14.78 25.40 -17.25
CA MET A 794 14.92 24.89 -18.60
C MET A 794 14.44 23.46 -18.71
N THR A 795 13.78 23.14 -19.82
CA THR A 795 13.54 21.75 -20.22
C THR A 795 14.88 21.07 -20.56
N VAL A 796 14.88 19.74 -20.56
CA VAL A 796 16.06 18.94 -20.95
C VAL A 796 16.51 19.31 -22.37
N GLU A 797 15.58 19.55 -23.29
CA GLU A 797 15.87 19.95 -24.68
C GLU A 797 16.56 21.35 -24.75
N GLU A 798 16.00 22.35 -24.07
CA GLU A 798 16.59 23.70 -23.98
C GLU A 798 17.97 23.67 -23.31
N ALA A 799 18.10 22.89 -22.23
CA ALA A 799 19.35 22.76 -21.52
C ALA A 799 20.44 22.06 -22.35
N LEU A 800 20.06 21.11 -23.20
CA LEU A 800 20.97 20.41 -24.11
C LEU A 800 21.63 21.40 -25.11
N GLU A 801 20.84 22.27 -25.70
CA GLU A 801 21.35 23.32 -26.60
C GLU A 801 22.16 24.40 -25.84
N PHE A 802 21.69 24.81 -24.64
CA PHE A 802 22.37 25.81 -23.82
C PHE A 802 23.78 25.38 -23.40
N PHE A 803 23.95 24.08 -23.05
CA PHE A 803 25.23 23.49 -22.59
C PHE A 803 26.04 22.81 -23.71
N LYS A 804 25.69 22.96 -24.95
CA LYS A 804 26.35 22.38 -26.13
C LYS A 804 27.89 22.46 -26.12
N ASN A 805 28.45 23.54 -25.55
CA ASN A 805 29.89 23.76 -25.46
C ASN A 805 30.50 23.28 -24.13
N VAL A 806 29.76 22.56 -23.30
CA VAL A 806 30.21 22.01 -22.02
C VAL A 806 30.01 20.47 -22.00
N PRO A 807 30.93 19.70 -22.61
CA PRO A 807 30.73 18.26 -22.88
C PRO A 807 30.35 17.42 -21.66
N LYS A 808 30.90 17.71 -20.49
CA LYS A 808 30.60 16.99 -19.24
C LYS A 808 29.14 17.14 -18.79
N ILE A 809 28.58 18.33 -18.93
CA ILE A 809 27.18 18.63 -18.61
C ILE A 809 26.28 18.10 -19.73
N GLN A 810 26.66 18.37 -20.99
CA GLN A 810 25.92 17.92 -22.16
C GLN A 810 25.68 16.42 -22.18
N ASN A 811 26.71 15.59 -21.91
CA ASN A 811 26.59 14.13 -21.92
C ASN A 811 25.57 13.62 -20.90
N LYS A 812 25.48 14.23 -19.72
CA LYS A 812 24.49 13.85 -18.71
C LYS A 812 23.07 14.27 -19.07
N ILE A 813 22.92 15.44 -19.68
CA ILE A 813 21.62 15.92 -20.17
C ILE A 813 21.17 15.10 -21.38
N GLN A 814 22.13 14.69 -22.26
CA GLN A 814 21.85 13.84 -23.40
C GLN A 814 21.20 12.51 -22.97
N SER A 815 21.67 11.89 -21.87
CA SER A 815 21.05 10.65 -21.39
C SER A 815 19.59 10.84 -20.95
N LEU A 816 19.21 12.01 -20.41
CA LEU A 816 17.81 12.34 -20.13
C LEU A 816 16.99 12.54 -21.41
N TYR A 817 17.59 13.13 -22.42
CA TYR A 817 16.96 13.30 -23.73
C TYR A 817 16.73 11.96 -24.44
N ASP A 818 17.72 11.06 -24.39
CA ASP A 818 17.69 9.76 -25.04
C ASP A 818 16.56 8.87 -24.48
N VAL A 819 16.26 8.96 -23.18
CA VAL A 819 15.14 8.23 -22.56
C VAL A 819 13.77 8.88 -22.82
N GLY A 820 13.67 9.91 -23.68
CA GLY A 820 12.41 10.53 -24.03
C GLY A 820 11.89 11.57 -23.03
N LEU A 821 12.75 12.14 -22.19
CA LEU A 821 12.38 13.17 -21.20
C LEU A 821 12.72 14.60 -21.67
N SER A 822 12.69 14.88 -22.98
CA SER A 822 13.02 16.18 -23.57
C SER A 822 12.22 17.35 -22.97
N TYR A 823 10.97 17.11 -22.60
CA TYR A 823 10.00 18.09 -22.08
C TYR A 823 10.09 18.37 -20.58
N VAL A 824 10.76 17.49 -19.82
CA VAL A 824 10.87 17.62 -18.35
C VAL A 824 11.84 18.73 -18.00
N LYS A 825 11.52 19.58 -17.01
CA LYS A 825 12.42 20.63 -16.53
C LYS A 825 13.50 20.03 -15.64
N LEU A 826 14.74 20.52 -15.73
CA LEU A 826 15.87 20.07 -14.92
C LEU A 826 15.60 20.21 -13.41
N GLY A 827 14.90 21.24 -12.98
CA GLY A 827 14.55 21.54 -11.59
C GLY A 827 13.16 21.09 -11.17
N GLN A 828 12.44 20.32 -11.99
CA GLN A 828 11.08 19.85 -11.66
C GLN A 828 11.08 19.01 -10.38
N PRO A 829 10.23 19.34 -9.37
CA PRO A 829 10.18 18.59 -8.13
C PRO A 829 9.83 17.11 -8.35
N SER A 830 10.47 16.23 -7.60
CA SER A 830 10.18 14.79 -7.67
C SER A 830 8.73 14.43 -7.35
N THR A 831 8.03 15.26 -6.59
CA THR A 831 6.62 15.11 -6.23
C THR A 831 5.65 15.36 -7.39
N GLU A 832 6.09 16.06 -8.44
CA GLU A 832 5.31 16.36 -9.64
C GLU A 832 5.56 15.37 -10.78
N LEU A 833 6.62 14.56 -10.67
CA LEU A 833 6.96 13.56 -11.66
C LEU A 833 6.02 12.33 -11.56
N SER A 834 5.63 11.79 -12.71
CA SER A 834 4.96 10.50 -12.78
C SER A 834 5.92 9.35 -12.44
N GLY A 835 5.38 8.17 -12.05
CA GLY A 835 6.21 7.00 -11.77
C GLY A 835 7.10 6.60 -12.95
N GLY A 836 6.57 6.64 -14.18
CA GLY A 836 7.33 6.35 -15.39
C GLY A 836 8.42 7.39 -15.69
N GLU A 837 8.19 8.66 -15.42
CA GLU A 837 9.24 9.70 -15.55
C GLU A 837 10.35 9.51 -14.52
N ALA A 838 10.00 9.21 -13.27
CA ALA A 838 10.96 8.90 -12.22
C ALA A 838 11.84 7.69 -12.59
N GLN A 839 11.24 6.63 -13.11
CA GLN A 839 11.91 5.44 -13.58
C GLN A 839 12.88 5.74 -14.74
N ARG A 840 12.44 6.52 -15.73
CA ARG A 840 13.29 6.93 -16.86
C ARG A 840 14.47 7.83 -16.42
N ILE A 841 14.30 8.68 -15.40
CA ILE A 841 15.40 9.45 -14.81
C ILE A 841 16.44 8.53 -14.16
N LYS A 842 15.99 7.48 -13.44
CA LYS A 842 16.89 6.46 -12.89
C LYS A 842 17.67 5.75 -14.00
N LEU A 843 16.97 5.34 -15.06
CA LEU A 843 17.58 4.69 -16.22
C LEU A 843 18.60 5.61 -16.91
N ALA A 844 18.27 6.90 -17.15
CA ALA A 844 19.17 7.88 -17.71
C ALA A 844 20.47 8.06 -16.90
N THR A 845 20.33 8.02 -15.56
CA THR A 845 21.47 8.14 -14.66
C THR A 845 22.45 6.98 -14.85
N GLU A 846 21.94 5.76 -14.98
CA GLU A 846 22.79 4.57 -15.18
C GLU A 846 23.41 4.55 -16.59
N LEU A 847 22.68 4.96 -17.63
CA LEU A 847 23.20 5.11 -18.99
C LEU A 847 24.37 6.10 -19.07
N SER A 848 24.39 7.13 -18.20
CA SER A 848 25.47 8.12 -18.13
C SER A 848 26.78 7.59 -17.51
N ARG A 849 26.76 6.39 -16.90
CA ARG A 849 27.89 5.76 -16.23
C ARG A 849 28.62 4.77 -17.17
N LYS A 850 29.89 4.55 -16.89
CA LYS A 850 30.64 3.49 -17.62
C LYS A 850 30.14 2.12 -17.16
N SER A 851 29.76 1.30 -18.11
CA SER A 851 29.37 -0.10 -17.85
C SER A 851 30.59 -0.98 -17.61
N THR A 852 30.49 -1.94 -16.70
CA THR A 852 31.47 -2.99 -16.45
C THR A 852 31.20 -4.25 -17.28
N GLY A 853 30.00 -4.39 -17.84
CA GLY A 853 29.56 -5.60 -18.54
C GLY A 853 29.14 -6.74 -17.61
N LYS A 854 29.13 -6.54 -16.28
CA LYS A 854 28.75 -7.53 -15.26
C LYS A 854 27.65 -7.03 -14.33
N THR A 855 26.98 -5.93 -14.71
CA THR A 855 25.90 -5.36 -13.91
C THR A 855 24.57 -6.01 -14.29
N ILE A 856 23.75 -6.38 -13.28
CA ILE A 856 22.37 -6.78 -13.50
C ILE A 856 21.43 -5.61 -13.21
N TYR A 857 20.61 -5.28 -14.20
CA TYR A 857 19.53 -4.28 -14.11
C TYR A 857 18.20 -4.99 -13.94
N ILE A 858 17.43 -4.61 -12.93
CA ILE A 858 16.09 -5.12 -12.70
C ILE A 858 15.13 -3.97 -12.91
N LEU A 859 14.18 -4.13 -13.83
CA LEU A 859 13.19 -3.12 -14.19
C LEU A 859 11.78 -3.67 -13.94
N ASP A 860 10.97 -2.88 -13.27
CA ASP A 860 9.57 -3.24 -12.97
C ASP A 860 8.63 -2.39 -13.83
N GLU A 861 7.97 -3.04 -14.81
CA GLU A 861 7.00 -2.48 -15.75
C GLU A 861 7.46 -1.13 -16.37
N PRO A 862 8.62 -1.07 -17.05
CA PRO A 862 9.17 0.20 -17.53
C PRO A 862 8.39 0.85 -18.67
N THR A 863 7.42 0.16 -19.28
CA THR A 863 6.54 0.72 -20.33
C THR A 863 5.30 1.44 -19.79
N THR A 864 5.13 1.48 -18.48
CA THR A 864 4.01 2.15 -17.81
C THR A 864 3.87 3.60 -18.27
N GLY A 865 2.70 3.98 -18.79
CA GLY A 865 2.39 5.34 -19.26
C GLY A 865 3.14 5.78 -20.52
N LEU A 866 3.68 4.84 -21.29
CA LEU A 866 4.42 5.14 -22.51
C LEU A 866 3.60 4.93 -23.78
N HIS A 867 3.63 5.92 -24.65
CA HIS A 867 3.17 5.77 -26.03
C HIS A 867 4.08 4.82 -26.82
N PHE A 868 3.58 4.17 -27.87
CA PHE A 868 4.33 3.23 -28.73
C PHE A 868 5.72 3.76 -29.17
N ALA A 869 5.82 5.03 -29.54
CA ALA A 869 7.08 5.63 -29.91
C ALA A 869 8.09 5.73 -28.75
N ASP A 870 7.60 5.96 -27.54
CA ASP A 870 8.46 6.00 -26.36
C ASP A 870 8.87 4.57 -25.94
N VAL A 871 7.97 3.59 -26.10
CA VAL A 871 8.29 2.14 -25.92
C VAL A 871 9.37 1.72 -26.90
N HIS A 872 9.29 2.16 -28.17
CA HIS A 872 10.30 1.86 -29.20
C HIS A 872 11.68 2.33 -28.75
N LYS A 873 11.80 3.59 -28.31
CA LYS A 873 13.07 4.14 -27.77
C LYS A 873 13.56 3.37 -26.55
N LEU A 874 12.65 3.02 -25.65
CA LEU A 874 12.99 2.25 -24.45
C LEU A 874 13.59 0.88 -24.82
N VAL A 875 12.99 0.17 -25.77
CA VAL A 875 13.51 -1.12 -26.27
C VAL A 875 14.93 -0.97 -26.82
N GLU A 876 15.19 0.08 -27.62
CA GLU A 876 16.53 0.36 -28.12
C GLU A 876 17.55 0.56 -26.98
N ILE A 877 17.14 1.25 -25.91
CA ILE A 877 17.98 1.48 -24.74
C ILE A 877 18.28 0.18 -23.99
N LEU A 878 17.24 -0.63 -23.73
CA LEU A 878 17.40 -1.91 -23.02
C LEU A 878 18.33 -2.86 -23.80
N ARG A 879 18.20 -2.88 -25.13
CA ARG A 879 19.10 -3.64 -26.01
C ARG A 879 20.53 -3.13 -25.95
N ARG A 880 20.73 -1.80 -25.97
CA ARG A 880 22.07 -1.18 -25.83
C ARG A 880 22.74 -1.55 -24.51
N LEU A 881 21.96 -1.65 -23.40
CA LEU A 881 22.49 -2.13 -22.12
C LEU A 881 22.96 -3.58 -22.19
N SER A 882 22.17 -4.45 -22.83
CA SER A 882 22.53 -5.87 -23.00
C SER A 882 23.71 -6.03 -23.98
N ASP A 883 23.78 -5.22 -25.04
CA ASP A 883 24.93 -5.17 -26.00
C ASP A 883 26.24 -4.81 -25.29
N GLY A 884 26.17 -4.07 -24.18
CA GLY A 884 27.30 -3.80 -23.29
C GLY A 884 27.71 -4.96 -22.39
N GLY A 885 27.13 -6.16 -22.56
CA GLY A 885 27.42 -7.35 -21.77
C GLY A 885 26.65 -7.45 -20.45
N ASN A 886 25.81 -6.47 -20.14
CA ASN A 886 25.03 -6.46 -18.89
C ASN A 886 23.82 -7.40 -18.98
N THR A 887 23.37 -7.85 -17.84
CA THR A 887 22.11 -8.59 -17.71
C THR A 887 20.95 -7.60 -17.48
N VAL A 888 19.87 -7.75 -18.22
CA VAL A 888 18.67 -6.92 -18.08
C VAL A 888 17.49 -7.84 -17.80
N VAL A 889 16.92 -7.74 -16.60
CA VAL A 889 15.71 -8.47 -16.19
C VAL A 889 14.56 -7.48 -16.12
N VAL A 890 13.49 -7.74 -16.87
CA VAL A 890 12.35 -6.83 -17.00
C VAL A 890 11.07 -7.56 -16.65
N ILE A 891 10.33 -7.07 -15.65
CA ILE A 891 8.94 -7.50 -15.45
C ILE A 891 8.10 -6.74 -16.47
N GLU A 892 7.38 -7.43 -17.36
CA GLU A 892 6.64 -6.78 -18.41
C GLU A 892 5.36 -7.51 -18.82
N HIS A 893 4.40 -6.69 -19.29
CA HIS A 893 3.15 -7.14 -19.88
C HIS A 893 2.98 -6.67 -21.33
N ASN A 894 3.76 -5.68 -21.75
CA ASN A 894 3.72 -5.14 -23.10
C ASN A 894 4.33 -6.12 -24.11
N LEU A 895 3.50 -6.62 -25.04
CA LEU A 895 3.91 -7.63 -26.02
C LEU A 895 4.98 -7.12 -26.99
N ASP A 896 5.03 -5.82 -27.25
CA ASP A 896 6.05 -5.21 -28.08
C ASP A 896 7.44 -5.25 -27.44
N VAL A 897 7.54 -5.20 -26.12
CA VAL A 897 8.79 -5.43 -25.39
C VAL A 897 9.10 -6.92 -25.30
N ILE A 898 8.10 -7.72 -24.93
CA ILE A 898 8.26 -9.18 -24.73
C ILE A 898 8.75 -9.85 -26.02
N LYS A 899 8.23 -9.48 -27.20
CA LYS A 899 8.68 -10.04 -28.49
C LYS A 899 10.15 -9.73 -28.80
N THR A 900 10.73 -8.69 -28.17
CA THR A 900 12.13 -8.29 -28.39
C THR A 900 13.09 -8.90 -27.37
N ALA A 901 12.61 -9.56 -26.32
CA ALA A 901 13.42 -10.23 -25.30
C ALA A 901 14.23 -11.40 -25.90
N ASP A 902 15.39 -11.68 -25.35
CA ASP A 902 16.19 -12.85 -25.72
C ASP A 902 15.67 -14.11 -25.00
N TYR A 903 15.11 -13.94 -23.80
CA TYR A 903 14.61 -15.02 -22.95
C TYR A 903 13.36 -14.58 -22.17
N ILE A 904 12.46 -15.49 -21.91
CA ILE A 904 11.24 -15.26 -21.14
C ILE A 904 11.17 -16.26 -19.99
N ILE A 905 10.74 -15.79 -18.82
CA ILE A 905 10.34 -16.61 -17.68
C ILE A 905 8.87 -16.32 -17.44
N ASP A 906 7.99 -17.25 -17.76
CA ASP A 906 6.54 -17.09 -17.65
C ASP A 906 6.00 -17.70 -16.37
N MET A 907 5.42 -16.84 -15.51
CA MET A 907 4.92 -17.19 -14.18
C MET A 907 3.41 -17.39 -14.19
N GLY A 908 2.93 -18.37 -13.44
CA GLY A 908 1.48 -18.61 -13.36
C GLY A 908 1.12 -19.93 -12.69
N PRO A 909 0.07 -20.63 -13.17
CA PRO A 909 -0.85 -20.28 -14.30
C PRO A 909 -1.85 -19.17 -14.00
N GLU A 910 -2.20 -18.95 -12.72
CA GLU A 910 -3.16 -17.97 -12.26
C GLU A 910 -2.51 -16.95 -11.30
N GLY A 911 -3.32 -16.01 -10.76
CA GLY A 911 -2.90 -15.11 -9.69
C GLY A 911 -3.15 -15.70 -8.30
N GLY A 912 -2.50 -15.13 -7.26
CA GLY A 912 -2.66 -15.53 -5.87
C GLY A 912 -2.23 -16.98 -5.62
N ASP A 913 -3.01 -17.74 -4.85
CA ASP A 913 -2.71 -19.15 -4.50
C ASP A 913 -2.71 -20.09 -5.70
N GLY A 914 -3.38 -19.71 -6.80
CA GLY A 914 -3.34 -20.44 -8.07
C GLY A 914 -2.07 -20.21 -8.89
N GLY A 915 -1.23 -19.24 -8.49
CA GLY A 915 0.03 -18.90 -9.14
C GLY A 915 1.27 -19.45 -8.45
N GLY A 916 2.37 -18.75 -8.55
CA GLY A 916 3.60 -19.02 -7.82
C GLY A 916 4.47 -20.12 -8.39
N THR A 917 4.23 -20.53 -9.64
CA THR A 917 5.05 -21.51 -10.35
C THR A 917 5.58 -20.93 -11.67
N VAL A 918 6.67 -21.48 -12.19
CA VAL A 918 7.14 -21.21 -13.55
C VAL A 918 6.43 -22.14 -14.51
N ILE A 919 5.69 -21.57 -15.48
CA ILE A 919 4.97 -22.36 -16.49
C ILE A 919 5.91 -22.76 -17.62
N ALA A 920 6.72 -21.80 -18.05
CA ALA A 920 7.63 -21.99 -19.18
C ALA A 920 8.85 -21.05 -19.05
N GLN A 921 9.97 -21.50 -19.58
CA GLN A 921 11.20 -20.71 -19.73
C GLN A 921 11.78 -21.00 -21.10
N GLY A 922 12.28 -19.99 -21.79
CA GLY A 922 12.88 -20.13 -23.11
C GLY A 922 12.82 -18.86 -23.94
N THR A 923 13.12 -18.97 -25.21
CA THR A 923 12.97 -17.89 -26.19
C THR A 923 11.48 -17.54 -26.40
N PRO A 924 11.15 -16.34 -26.86
CA PRO A 924 9.76 -15.98 -27.19
C PRO A 924 9.06 -16.98 -28.12
N GLU A 925 9.80 -17.55 -29.05
CA GLU A 925 9.33 -18.56 -29.99
C GLU A 925 8.95 -19.87 -29.28
N GLU A 926 9.79 -20.33 -28.36
CA GLU A 926 9.55 -21.55 -27.55
C GLU A 926 8.33 -21.37 -26.62
N ILE A 927 8.19 -20.21 -26.00
CA ILE A 927 7.04 -19.91 -25.12
C ILE A 927 5.72 -19.96 -25.89
N CYS A 928 5.68 -19.54 -27.15
CA CYS A 928 4.48 -19.62 -28.00
C CYS A 928 3.97 -21.03 -28.25
N GLU A 929 4.82 -22.05 -28.11
CA GLU A 929 4.43 -23.45 -28.29
C GLU A 929 3.88 -24.09 -27.00
N VAL A 930 4.00 -23.40 -25.85
CA VAL A 930 3.51 -23.90 -24.55
C VAL A 930 2.02 -23.57 -24.39
N LYS A 931 1.16 -24.55 -24.49
CA LYS A 931 -0.31 -24.38 -24.44
C LYS A 931 -0.83 -23.74 -23.13
N GLN A 932 -0.13 -23.93 -22.04
CA GLN A 932 -0.51 -23.39 -20.70
C GLN A 932 -0.11 -21.93 -20.52
N SER A 933 0.76 -21.40 -21.36
CA SER A 933 1.23 -20.02 -21.30
C SER A 933 0.21 -19.09 -21.95
N TYR A 934 -0.41 -18.25 -21.13
CA TYR A 934 -1.21 -17.13 -21.64
C TYR A 934 -0.35 -16.14 -22.43
N THR A 935 0.83 -15.81 -21.92
CA THR A 935 1.79 -14.94 -22.61
C THR A 935 2.12 -15.46 -24.00
N GLY A 936 2.43 -16.76 -24.12
CA GLY A 936 2.71 -17.38 -25.41
C GLY A 936 1.55 -17.32 -26.39
N ARG A 937 0.32 -17.53 -25.90
CA ARG A 937 -0.89 -17.44 -26.70
C ARG A 937 -1.11 -16.06 -27.31
N PHE A 938 -0.93 -14.97 -26.51
CA PHE A 938 -1.10 -13.62 -26.99
C PHE A 938 0.09 -13.12 -27.81
N LEU A 939 1.31 -13.64 -27.56
CA LEU A 939 2.52 -13.26 -28.26
C LEU A 939 2.61 -13.84 -29.69
N LYS A 940 2.07 -15.04 -29.90
CA LYS A 940 2.14 -15.76 -31.18
C LYS A 940 1.71 -14.92 -32.40
N PRO A 941 0.56 -14.23 -32.39
CA PRO A 941 0.15 -13.37 -33.51
C PRO A 941 1.11 -12.22 -33.80
N TYR A 942 1.80 -11.70 -32.77
CA TYR A 942 2.78 -10.61 -32.92
C TYR A 942 4.06 -11.07 -33.63
N LEU A 943 4.51 -12.29 -33.34
CA LEU A 943 5.68 -12.89 -33.99
C LEU A 943 5.35 -13.33 -35.44
N GLU A 944 4.14 -13.83 -35.71
CA GLU A 944 3.70 -14.26 -37.05
C GLU A 944 3.54 -13.08 -38.00
N LYS A 945 2.88 -12.00 -37.57
CA LYS A 945 2.70 -10.78 -38.36
C LYS A 945 4.04 -10.14 -38.81
N ASP A 946 5.10 -10.40 -38.12
CA ASP A 946 6.42 -9.88 -38.47
C ASP A 946 7.19 -10.83 -39.39
N LYS A 947 6.86 -12.14 -39.41
CA LYS A 947 7.44 -13.12 -40.37
C LYS A 947 6.86 -12.99 -41.78
N ASP A 948 5.58 -12.66 -41.94
CA ASP A 948 4.91 -12.59 -43.23
C ASP A 948 5.31 -11.41 -44.14
N LYS A 949 6.25 -10.54 -43.68
CA LYS A 949 6.74 -9.39 -44.42
C LYS A 949 8.28 -9.34 -44.61
N LEU A 950 8.98 -10.44 -44.23
CA LEU A 950 10.35 -10.71 -44.61
C LEU A 950 10.42 -11.67 -45.83
#